data_e6513819b51b6f485716937026c50f48
#
_entry.id   e6513819b51b6f485716937026c50f48
#
_cell.length_a   1.000
_cell.length_b   1.000
_cell.length_c   1.000
_cell.angle_alpha   90.00
_cell.angle_beta   90.00
_cell.angle_gamma   90.00
#
_symmetry.space_group_name_H-M   'P 1'
#
loop_
_entity.id
_entity.type
_entity.pdbx_description
1 polymer ?
#
loop_
_entity_poly.entity_id
_entity_poly.type
_entity_poly.pdbx_seq_one_letter_code
_entity_poly.pdbx_strand_id
1 'polypeptide(L)'
;MAQNKSRKRNANTLKTEQKHRRLLWSGIAFLSMVIASGMIYFVAYLNPTAERDGEKRVALAVQYVGSSACVSCHATEGSAWLKSQHHDAMAQADEHSVLGNFNNARFTYAGLTSTFFKRDGKFFVNTEGRDGKLTDYEITYTFGVSPLQQYLIEFPDARLQALSIAWDSRPKKDGGQRWFHLYPKERITHGDELHWTGPAQNWNFMCADCHSTELRKNYDPATDRFQTQWAEISVGCEACHGPGSNHVVWAKSQSPPFSKGEVSSKGLTISLDERRGVAWTRPSPDSNPVRSRARSSEREIEVCAQCHARRGQIFEGYTPGKPFLDYYRPALLRRPLYYADGQQRDEVYIWGSFLQSKMYANGVTCSDCHNPHSGKLRAEGNSLCATCHLGAKYDTPAHHHHKPDGAGAACVACHMPTTTYMVIDPRRDHSLRVPRPDLSANLGTPNSCNGCHTNRDARWAATQVKQWYGRDAQGYQRFASAFSAADAAAPDAQAQLRAIAADAGDPAIARATALVELSAPLGPAALDAMAAGLRDPNALVRLAALQSLSGAPPDARLRLAAPLLADSLRAIRIEAANLLAGVPEDRLSTEQRTALDRAAQEYVASQRYNADRAEGRVNLGNFYARRGDAENAVTELKAAIKLNPNFIPAYANLADLYRVLGRDAEGESVLREGIKVAPKNAILHHALGLALVRLKRADDALVELERATVLEPGNPRFAYVYAVALHSMGKSDAAIARLKKSLLAYPNDRDIIEALASFYSARGDKAEAKKYADRLHTLTNN
;
A
#
# COMPACT_ATOMS: atom_id res chain seq x y z
N MET A 1 -24.78 -51.49 -93.95
CA MET A 1 -25.09 -50.13 -93.41
C MET A 1 -25.01 -50.06 -91.89
N ALA A 2 -24.43 -51.04 -91.19
CA ALA A 2 -24.44 -51.05 -89.66
C ALA A 2 -23.09 -50.65 -89.07
N GLN A 3 -21.97 -50.59 -89.78
CA GLN A 3 -20.67 -50.22 -89.18
C GLN A 3 -20.37 -48.70 -89.12
N ASN A 4 -21.12 -47.87 -89.83
CA ASN A 4 -20.89 -46.40 -89.85
C ASN A 4 -21.62 -45.60 -88.78
N LYS A 5 -22.63 -46.18 -88.05
CA LYS A 5 -23.32 -45.55 -86.95
C LYS A 5 -22.59 -45.69 -85.61
N SER A 6 -21.75 -46.74 -85.45
CA SER A 6 -21.02 -46.97 -84.21
C SER A 6 -19.79 -46.01 -84.03
N ARG A 7 -19.11 -45.66 -85.10
CA ARG A 7 -17.96 -44.74 -85.08
C ARG A 7 -18.34 -43.27 -84.79
N LYS A 8 -19.55 -42.83 -85.22
CA LYS A 8 -20.02 -41.48 -84.98
C LYS A 8 -20.51 -41.28 -83.49
N ARG A 9 -21.02 -42.33 -82.82
CA ARG A 9 -21.39 -42.29 -81.43
C ARG A 9 -20.21 -42.18 -80.45
N ASN A 10 -19.13 -42.97 -80.75
CA ASN A 10 -17.90 -42.91 -79.88
C ASN A 10 -17.12 -41.58 -80.02
N ALA A 11 -17.16 -40.95 -81.20
CA ALA A 11 -16.48 -39.65 -81.38
C ALA A 11 -17.19 -38.49 -80.71
N ASN A 12 -18.53 -38.56 -80.56
CA ASN A 12 -19.27 -37.53 -79.83
C ASN A 12 -19.15 -37.70 -78.31
N THR A 13 -19.09 -38.91 -77.75
CA THR A 13 -18.91 -39.18 -76.31
C THR A 13 -17.51 -38.73 -75.87
N LEU A 14 -16.47 -38.96 -76.61
CA LEU A 14 -15.11 -38.52 -76.33
C LEU A 14 -14.92 -37.00 -76.40
N LYS A 15 -15.64 -36.29 -77.26
CA LYS A 15 -15.67 -34.82 -77.34
C LYS A 15 -16.42 -34.21 -76.17
N THR A 16 -17.49 -34.85 -75.67
CA THR A 16 -18.28 -34.40 -74.54
C THR A 16 -17.50 -34.59 -73.22
N GLU A 17 -16.82 -35.71 -73.01
CA GLU A 17 -15.93 -35.96 -71.85
C GLU A 17 -14.73 -35.01 -71.83
N GLN A 18 -14.09 -34.72 -72.97
CA GLN A 18 -13.01 -33.73 -73.02
C GLN A 18 -13.46 -32.32 -72.73
N LYS A 19 -14.70 -31.96 -73.13
CA LYS A 19 -15.30 -30.65 -72.79
C LYS A 19 -15.65 -30.54 -71.33
N HIS A 20 -16.19 -31.58 -70.69
CA HIS A 20 -16.41 -31.62 -69.25
C HIS A 20 -15.15 -31.62 -68.45
N ARG A 21 -14.12 -32.36 -68.83
CA ARG A 21 -12.79 -32.32 -68.21
C ARG A 21 -12.16 -30.90 -68.25
N ARG A 22 -12.22 -30.25 -69.45
CA ARG A 22 -11.71 -28.87 -69.60
C ARG A 22 -12.48 -27.87 -68.71
N LEU A 23 -13.80 -27.98 -68.61
CA LEU A 23 -14.64 -27.14 -67.72
C LEU A 23 -14.33 -27.42 -66.25
N LEU A 24 -14.11 -28.68 -65.84
CA LEU A 24 -13.70 -29.06 -64.47
C LEU A 24 -12.33 -28.48 -64.11
N TRP A 25 -11.33 -28.62 -65.00
CA TRP A 25 -9.98 -28.09 -64.81
C TRP A 25 -9.97 -26.55 -64.82
N SER A 26 -10.80 -25.91 -65.62
CA SER A 26 -10.97 -24.44 -65.60
C SER A 26 -11.65 -23.96 -64.34
N GLY A 27 -12.63 -24.71 -63.79
CA GLY A 27 -13.27 -24.44 -62.53
C GLY A 27 -12.33 -24.60 -61.35
N ILE A 28 -11.52 -25.65 -61.33
CA ILE A 28 -10.49 -25.89 -60.29
C ILE A 28 -9.41 -24.79 -60.33
N ALA A 29 -8.94 -24.40 -61.52
CA ALA A 29 -7.98 -23.32 -61.68
C ALA A 29 -8.51 -21.98 -61.25
N PHE A 30 -9.79 -21.68 -61.55
CA PHE A 30 -10.44 -20.46 -61.08
C PHE A 30 -10.67 -20.45 -59.55
N LEU A 31 -11.08 -21.57 -58.96
CA LEU A 31 -11.24 -21.72 -57.54
C LEU A 31 -9.89 -21.61 -56.80
N SER A 32 -8.82 -22.21 -57.35
CA SER A 32 -7.47 -22.08 -56.80
C SER A 32 -6.95 -20.65 -56.90
N MET A 33 -7.27 -19.91 -57.96
CA MET A 33 -6.91 -18.50 -58.11
C MET A 33 -7.70 -17.60 -57.17
N VAL A 34 -8.96 -17.89 -56.89
CA VAL A 34 -9.82 -17.16 -55.92
C VAL A 34 -9.32 -17.43 -54.48
N ILE A 35 -8.97 -18.69 -54.18
CA ILE A 35 -8.39 -19.06 -52.87
C ILE A 35 -7.01 -18.40 -52.68
N ALA A 36 -6.15 -18.42 -53.71
CA ALA A 36 -4.85 -17.75 -53.65
C ALA A 36 -4.96 -16.24 -53.52
N SER A 37 -5.91 -15.62 -54.25
CA SER A 37 -6.21 -14.17 -54.10
C SER A 37 -6.83 -13.81 -52.75
N GLY A 38 -7.70 -14.68 -52.24
CA GLY A 38 -8.27 -14.55 -50.89
C GLY A 38 -7.22 -14.68 -49.79
N MET A 39 -6.27 -15.61 -49.97
CA MET A 39 -5.15 -15.81 -49.02
C MET A 39 -4.15 -14.64 -49.10
N ILE A 40 -3.87 -14.11 -50.29
CA ILE A 40 -3.04 -12.91 -50.46
C ILE A 40 -3.73 -11.68 -49.85
N TYR A 41 -5.06 -11.55 -50.07
CA TYR A 41 -5.83 -10.46 -49.46
C TYR A 41 -5.92 -10.62 -47.94
N PHE A 42 -6.09 -11.84 -47.45
CA PHE A 42 -6.13 -12.16 -46.01
C PHE A 42 -4.77 -11.91 -45.33
N VAL A 43 -3.67 -12.29 -45.98
CA VAL A 43 -2.31 -12.00 -45.51
C VAL A 43 -2.00 -10.51 -45.58
N ALA A 44 -2.48 -9.79 -46.59
CA ALA A 44 -2.32 -8.35 -46.72
C ALA A 44 -3.23 -7.57 -45.72
N TYR A 45 -4.40 -8.11 -45.35
CA TYR A 45 -5.30 -7.50 -44.38
C TYR A 45 -4.91 -7.77 -42.91
N LEU A 46 -4.25 -8.89 -42.63
CA LEU A 46 -3.69 -9.22 -41.32
C LEU A 46 -2.29 -8.64 -41.10
N ASN A 47 -1.65 -8.05 -42.12
CA ASN A 47 -0.45 -7.25 -41.98
C ASN A 47 -0.73 -5.80 -42.43
N PRO A 48 -1.39 -4.96 -41.61
CA PRO A 48 -1.36 -3.52 -41.83
C PRO A 48 0.01 -3.05 -41.37
N THR A 49 0.91 -2.85 -42.29
CA THR A 49 2.18 -2.11 -42.21
C THR A 49 3.29 -2.85 -42.97
N ALA A 50 3.16 -2.91 -44.30
CA ALA A 50 4.32 -2.82 -45.12
C ALA A 50 4.51 -1.34 -45.48
N GLU A 51 4.97 -0.56 -44.54
CA GLU A 51 5.61 0.71 -44.84
C GLU A 51 6.90 0.43 -45.60
N ARG A 52 7.02 1.05 -46.74
CA ARG A 52 8.19 1.10 -47.56
C ARG A 52 9.34 1.77 -46.82
N ASP A 53 10.51 1.19 -46.95
CA ASP A 53 11.82 1.77 -46.69
C ASP A 53 12.11 2.29 -45.29
N GLY A 54 12.96 1.55 -44.61
CA GLY A 54 13.64 1.98 -43.41
C GLY A 54 13.97 0.78 -42.52
N GLU A 55 15.22 0.52 -42.40
CA GLU A 55 15.88 -0.33 -41.43
C GLU A 55 14.95 -0.93 -40.36
N LYS A 56 14.88 -2.25 -40.25
CA LYS A 56 14.31 -2.93 -39.08
C LYS A 56 15.01 -2.38 -37.84
N ARG A 57 14.43 -1.36 -37.22
CA ARG A 57 14.83 -0.90 -35.89
C ARG A 57 14.53 -2.05 -34.95
N VAL A 58 15.53 -2.82 -34.62
CA VAL A 58 15.49 -3.73 -33.50
C VAL A 58 15.27 -2.84 -32.30
N ALA A 59 14.09 -2.89 -31.69
CA ALA A 59 13.88 -2.28 -30.39
C ALA A 59 14.87 -2.99 -29.44
N LEU A 60 15.98 -2.35 -29.17
CA LEU A 60 16.96 -2.85 -28.22
C LEU A 60 16.23 -2.98 -26.88
N ALA A 61 16.21 -4.18 -26.33
CA ALA A 61 15.66 -4.40 -24.99
C ALA A 61 16.39 -3.46 -24.03
N VAL A 62 15.64 -2.59 -23.38
CA VAL A 62 16.19 -1.61 -22.45
C VAL A 62 16.78 -2.34 -21.26
N GLN A 63 18.05 -2.09 -20.94
CA GLN A 63 18.79 -2.80 -19.88
C GLN A 63 19.38 -1.82 -18.88
N TYR A 64 19.49 -2.26 -17.64
CA TYR A 64 20.27 -1.61 -16.60
C TYR A 64 21.76 -1.86 -16.86
N VAL A 65 22.58 -0.82 -16.73
CA VAL A 65 24.02 -0.85 -17.06
C VAL A 65 24.91 -0.61 -15.84
N GLY A 66 24.33 -0.27 -14.70
CA GLY A 66 25.01 0.04 -13.44
C GLY A 66 25.59 1.45 -13.40
N SER A 67 25.72 1.98 -12.17
CA SER A 67 26.18 3.36 -11.93
C SER A 67 27.60 3.62 -12.43
N SER A 68 28.46 2.62 -12.49
CA SER A 68 29.83 2.74 -13.01
C SER A 68 29.88 3.21 -14.47
N ALA A 69 28.91 2.79 -15.30
CA ALA A 69 28.79 3.25 -16.67
C ALA A 69 28.42 4.75 -16.77
N CYS A 70 27.69 5.25 -15.77
CA CYS A 70 27.21 6.64 -15.73
C CYS A 70 28.29 7.60 -15.26
N VAL A 71 29.00 7.27 -14.16
CA VAL A 71 29.97 8.17 -13.52
C VAL A 71 31.17 8.48 -14.41
N SER A 72 31.50 7.65 -15.40
CA SER A 72 32.56 7.89 -16.35
C SER A 72 32.33 9.15 -17.22
N CYS A 73 31.07 9.52 -17.45
CA CYS A 73 30.68 10.72 -18.22
C CYS A 73 30.09 11.83 -17.31
N HIS A 74 29.42 11.46 -16.21
CA HIS A 74 28.78 12.36 -15.26
C HIS A 74 29.60 12.47 -13.96
N ALA A 75 30.86 12.92 -14.09
CA ALA A 75 31.83 12.91 -12.98
C ALA A 75 31.40 13.74 -11.77
N THR A 76 30.71 14.87 -11.98
CA THR A 76 30.25 15.76 -10.90
C THR A 76 29.14 15.11 -10.09
N GLU A 77 28.12 14.59 -10.78
CA GLU A 77 26.97 13.91 -10.18
C GLU A 77 27.43 12.59 -9.52
N GLY A 78 28.27 11.83 -10.21
CA GLY A 78 28.87 10.61 -9.69
C GLY A 78 29.67 10.82 -8.41
N SER A 79 30.53 11.87 -8.37
CA SER A 79 31.29 12.21 -7.17
C SER A 79 30.40 12.65 -5.99
N ALA A 80 29.27 13.30 -6.28
CA ALA A 80 28.29 13.67 -5.25
C ALA A 80 27.54 12.43 -4.72
N TRP A 81 27.13 11.53 -5.62
CA TRP A 81 26.40 10.29 -5.29
C TRP A 81 27.29 9.33 -4.48
N LEU A 82 28.53 9.12 -4.83
CA LEU A 82 29.49 8.27 -4.08
C LEU A 82 29.66 8.68 -2.61
N LYS A 83 29.25 9.87 -2.21
CA LYS A 83 29.30 10.39 -0.84
C LYS A 83 27.93 10.51 -0.19
N SER A 84 26.90 9.92 -0.80
CA SER A 84 25.52 10.02 -0.38
C SER A 84 25.06 8.76 0.35
N GLN A 85 24.02 8.92 1.18
CA GLN A 85 23.33 7.78 1.79
C GLN A 85 22.61 6.89 0.75
N HIS A 86 22.37 7.36 -0.47
CA HIS A 86 21.83 6.55 -1.55
C HIS A 86 22.84 5.50 -2.01
N HIS A 87 24.12 5.90 -2.18
CA HIS A 87 25.21 4.98 -2.49
C HIS A 87 25.42 3.94 -1.37
N ASP A 88 25.37 4.41 -0.11
CA ASP A 88 25.63 3.58 1.07
C ASP A 88 24.34 2.93 1.62
N ALA A 89 23.25 2.91 0.84
CA ALA A 89 21.97 2.38 1.30
C ALA A 89 22.05 0.90 1.69
N MET A 90 22.91 0.12 1.00
CA MET A 90 23.20 -1.27 1.29
C MET A 90 24.58 -1.65 0.71
N ALA A 91 25.29 -2.55 1.40
CA ALA A 91 26.58 -3.08 0.95
C ALA A 91 26.78 -4.52 1.43
N GLN A 92 27.68 -5.29 0.79
CA GLN A 92 28.21 -6.51 1.38
C GLN A 92 28.97 -6.19 2.67
N ALA A 93 28.89 -7.09 3.65
CA ALA A 93 29.53 -6.89 4.93
C ALA A 93 31.05 -7.14 4.81
N ASP A 94 31.84 -6.08 4.90
CA ASP A 94 33.30 -6.12 4.89
C ASP A 94 33.88 -5.12 5.88
N GLU A 95 35.21 -5.01 5.94
CA GLU A 95 35.93 -4.11 6.85
C GLU A 95 35.65 -2.61 6.57
N HIS A 96 35.16 -2.25 5.38
CA HIS A 96 34.83 -0.88 5.00
C HIS A 96 33.37 -0.53 5.28
N SER A 97 32.46 -1.47 5.06
CA SER A 97 31.02 -1.26 5.15
C SER A 97 30.47 -1.45 6.57
N VAL A 98 31.10 -2.29 7.41
CA VAL A 98 30.65 -2.60 8.77
C VAL A 98 31.12 -1.51 9.76
N LEU A 99 30.16 -0.75 10.30
CA LEU A 99 30.45 0.33 11.28
C LEU A 99 30.43 -0.14 12.73
N GLY A 100 29.72 -1.23 13.02
CA GLY A 100 29.54 -1.77 14.37
C GLY A 100 30.79 -2.35 14.97
N ASN A 101 30.84 -2.40 16.31
CA ASN A 101 31.93 -3.02 17.03
C ASN A 101 31.76 -4.56 17.09
N PHE A 102 32.56 -5.29 16.31
CA PHE A 102 32.59 -6.76 16.27
C PHE A 102 33.80 -7.35 17.01
N ASN A 103 34.42 -6.63 17.94
CA ASN A 103 35.55 -7.12 18.74
C ASN A 103 35.05 -7.80 20.03
N ASN A 104 34.28 -8.91 19.89
CA ASN A 104 33.62 -9.63 20.99
C ASN A 104 32.71 -8.73 21.84
N ALA A 105 32.07 -7.72 21.20
CA ALA A 105 31.16 -6.80 21.86
C ALA A 105 29.89 -7.53 22.30
N ARG A 106 29.41 -7.23 23.50
CA ARG A 106 28.21 -7.85 24.08
C ARG A 106 27.11 -6.83 24.23
N PHE A 107 25.90 -7.25 23.92
CA PHE A 107 24.70 -6.46 24.10
C PHE A 107 23.61 -7.32 24.76
N THR A 108 23.03 -6.82 25.85
CA THR A 108 21.96 -7.54 26.57
C THR A 108 20.62 -6.85 26.39
N TYR A 109 19.62 -7.63 25.95
CA TYR A 109 18.25 -7.19 25.79
C TYR A 109 17.29 -8.27 26.32
N ALA A 110 16.30 -7.85 27.13
CA ALA A 110 15.28 -8.74 27.71
C ALA A 110 15.84 -9.99 28.45
N GLY A 111 17.05 -9.86 29.02
CA GLY A 111 17.72 -10.94 29.72
C GLY A 111 18.59 -11.87 28.86
N LEU A 112 18.59 -11.65 27.54
CA LEU A 112 19.40 -12.39 26.58
C LEU A 112 20.62 -11.55 26.15
N THR A 113 21.80 -12.16 26.11
CA THR A 113 23.02 -11.48 25.69
C THR A 113 23.46 -11.97 24.31
N SER A 114 23.47 -11.06 23.35
CA SER A 114 24.08 -11.28 22.03
C SER A 114 25.55 -10.87 22.03
N THR A 115 26.38 -11.57 21.25
CA THR A 115 27.83 -11.30 21.11
C THR A 115 28.18 -11.09 19.65
N PHE A 116 28.82 -9.99 19.33
CA PHE A 116 29.27 -9.60 18.00
C PHE A 116 30.77 -9.83 17.86
N PHE A 117 31.17 -10.66 16.89
CA PHE A 117 32.59 -11.07 16.78
C PHE A 117 32.99 -11.32 15.32
N LYS A 118 34.31 -11.42 15.09
CA LYS A 118 34.88 -11.79 13.78
C LYS A 118 35.45 -13.20 13.83
N ARG A 119 35.31 -13.94 12.76
CA ARG A 119 35.92 -15.26 12.55
C ARG A 119 36.27 -15.41 11.06
N ASP A 120 37.51 -15.76 10.76
CA ASP A 120 38.01 -15.97 9.39
C ASP A 120 37.69 -14.80 8.43
N GLY A 121 37.87 -13.58 8.91
CA GLY A 121 37.62 -12.36 8.12
C GLY A 121 36.15 -12.01 7.91
N LYS A 122 35.24 -12.77 8.49
CA LYS A 122 33.78 -12.56 8.41
C LYS A 122 33.22 -12.07 9.74
N PHE A 123 32.03 -11.42 9.66
CA PHE A 123 31.30 -10.85 10.78
C PHE A 123 30.20 -11.79 11.25
N PHE A 124 30.10 -12.00 12.56
CA PHE A 124 29.10 -12.90 13.16
C PHE A 124 28.38 -12.25 14.34
N VAL A 125 27.16 -12.68 14.55
CA VAL A 125 26.44 -12.45 15.80
C VAL A 125 26.02 -13.80 16.41
N ASN A 126 26.36 -14.03 17.68
CA ASN A 126 25.74 -15.09 18.47
C ASN A 126 24.51 -14.52 19.13
N THR A 127 23.32 -14.97 18.76
CA THR A 127 22.03 -14.45 19.26
C THR A 127 20.94 -15.52 19.21
N GLU A 128 19.75 -15.22 19.80
CA GLU A 128 18.61 -16.12 19.79
C GLU A 128 18.11 -16.38 18.37
N GLY A 129 17.96 -17.66 18.01
CA GLY A 129 17.36 -18.09 16.75
C GLY A 129 15.86 -18.32 16.86
N ARG A 130 15.24 -18.83 15.79
CA ARG A 130 13.80 -19.17 15.70
C ARG A 130 13.38 -20.20 16.75
N ASP A 131 14.30 -21.06 17.18
CA ASP A 131 14.08 -22.12 18.17
C ASP A 131 14.37 -21.70 19.62
N GLY A 132 14.66 -20.41 19.83
CA GLY A 132 15.00 -19.86 21.15
C GLY A 132 16.42 -20.16 21.63
N LYS A 133 17.28 -20.75 20.80
CA LYS A 133 18.66 -21.07 21.16
C LYS A 133 19.63 -20.02 20.64
N LEU A 134 20.70 -19.81 21.39
CA LEU A 134 21.83 -18.99 20.93
C LEU A 134 22.61 -19.74 19.85
N THR A 135 22.74 -19.11 18.68
CA THR A 135 23.42 -19.67 17.52
C THR A 135 24.27 -18.57 16.86
N ASP A 136 25.36 -18.96 16.23
CA ASP A 136 26.21 -18.07 15.44
C ASP A 136 25.58 -17.86 14.07
N TYR A 137 25.34 -16.61 13.71
CA TYR A 137 24.85 -16.19 12.40
C TYR A 137 25.86 -15.30 11.70
N GLU A 138 26.19 -15.60 10.44
CA GLU A 138 27.03 -14.76 9.62
C GLU A 138 26.24 -13.52 9.16
N ILE A 139 26.85 -12.35 9.28
CA ILE A 139 26.35 -11.11 8.70
C ILE A 139 26.80 -11.04 7.25
N THR A 140 25.85 -11.07 6.32
CA THR A 140 26.12 -11.06 4.87
C THR A 140 26.11 -9.66 4.27
N TYR A 141 25.21 -8.79 4.78
CA TYR A 141 25.07 -7.42 4.29
C TYR A 141 24.88 -6.43 5.45
N THR A 142 25.24 -5.17 5.15
CA THR A 142 24.87 -4.00 5.96
C THR A 142 23.85 -3.16 5.19
N PHE A 143 22.97 -2.44 5.89
CA PHE A 143 22.09 -1.44 5.28
C PHE A 143 21.88 -0.24 6.19
N GLY A 144 21.86 0.96 5.56
CA GLY A 144 21.94 2.22 6.27
C GLY A 144 23.34 2.50 6.84
N VAL A 145 23.64 3.78 7.05
CA VAL A 145 24.94 4.24 7.59
C VAL A 145 24.79 5.31 8.66
N SER A 146 23.75 6.14 8.60
CA SER A 146 23.52 7.22 9.56
C SER A 146 22.01 7.52 9.66
N PRO A 147 21.48 7.69 10.89
CA PRO A 147 22.16 7.65 12.19
C PRO A 147 22.39 6.24 12.73
N LEU A 148 21.90 5.21 12.03
CA LEU A 148 22.06 3.81 12.42
C LEU A 148 22.44 2.93 11.24
N GLN A 149 23.06 1.78 11.56
CA GLN A 149 23.30 0.70 10.63
C GLN A 149 22.67 -0.58 11.14
N GLN A 150 21.95 -1.28 10.26
CA GLN A 150 21.42 -2.63 10.50
C GLN A 150 22.18 -3.67 9.70
N TYR A 151 21.94 -4.94 10.03
CA TYR A 151 22.68 -6.09 9.50
C TYR A 151 21.72 -7.13 9.00
N LEU A 152 22.08 -7.78 7.87
CA LEU A 152 21.30 -8.86 7.28
C LEU A 152 21.98 -10.19 7.45
N ILE A 153 21.17 -11.19 7.72
CA ILE A 153 21.54 -12.59 7.87
C ILE A 153 20.78 -13.37 6.80
N GLU A 154 21.53 -14.15 6.00
CA GLU A 154 20.97 -15.00 4.96
C GLU A 154 20.61 -16.39 5.51
N PHE A 155 19.40 -16.85 5.20
CA PHE A 155 18.91 -18.17 5.54
C PHE A 155 19.03 -19.15 4.35
N PRO A 156 19.01 -20.48 4.57
CA PRO A 156 19.15 -21.48 3.50
C PRO A 156 18.07 -21.41 2.40
N ASP A 157 16.92 -20.77 2.66
CA ASP A 157 15.84 -20.52 1.71
C ASP A 157 16.00 -19.17 0.97
N ALA A 158 17.17 -18.54 1.11
CA ALA A 158 17.53 -17.24 0.59
C ALA A 158 16.65 -16.07 1.10
N ARG A 159 16.00 -16.27 2.26
CA ARG A 159 15.48 -15.13 3.04
C ARG A 159 16.65 -14.35 3.62
N LEU A 160 16.60 -13.04 3.42
CA LEU A 160 17.45 -12.10 4.13
C LEU A 160 16.65 -11.52 5.30
N GLN A 161 17.12 -11.75 6.52
CA GLN A 161 16.47 -11.27 7.73
C GLN A 161 17.24 -10.12 8.36
N ALA A 162 16.52 -9.04 8.66
CA ALA A 162 17.10 -7.86 9.30
C ALA A 162 17.18 -8.08 10.80
N LEU A 163 18.40 -7.97 11.35
CA LEU A 163 18.62 -8.07 12.79
C LEU A 163 17.96 -6.87 13.50
N SER A 164 17.20 -7.13 14.56
CA SER A 164 16.57 -6.09 15.38
C SER A 164 17.54 -5.35 16.32
N ILE A 165 18.80 -5.80 16.39
CA ILE A 165 19.89 -5.11 17.09
C ILE A 165 20.68 -4.32 16.05
N ALA A 166 20.72 -3.00 16.22
CA ALA A 166 21.37 -2.08 15.30
C ALA A 166 22.54 -1.36 15.94
N TRP A 167 23.42 -0.80 15.13
CA TRP A 167 24.52 0.04 15.55
C TRP A 167 24.15 1.52 15.44
N ASP A 168 24.25 2.26 16.54
CA ASP A 168 24.13 3.72 16.59
C ASP A 168 25.43 4.34 16.07
N SER A 169 25.42 4.81 14.83
CA SER A 169 26.62 5.33 14.17
C SER A 169 26.92 6.80 14.52
N ARG A 170 26.05 7.47 15.29
CA ARG A 170 26.28 8.86 15.71
C ARG A 170 27.56 8.98 16.53
N PRO A 171 28.16 10.18 16.61
CA PRO A 171 29.30 10.41 17.47
C PRO A 171 29.04 10.06 18.93
N LYS A 172 30.04 9.58 19.64
CA LYS A 172 29.91 9.20 21.06
C LYS A 172 29.43 10.36 21.97
N LYS A 173 29.82 11.61 21.65
CA LYS A 173 29.33 12.82 22.33
C LYS A 173 27.83 13.04 22.21
N ASP A 174 27.20 12.48 21.16
CA ASP A 174 25.78 12.56 20.88
C ASP A 174 25.03 11.27 21.33
N GLY A 175 25.68 10.44 22.17
CA GLY A 175 25.13 9.20 22.70
C GLY A 175 25.22 7.99 21.76
N GLY A 176 25.93 8.12 20.65
CA GLY A 176 26.15 7.06 19.66
C GLY A 176 27.34 6.13 19.99
N GLN A 177 27.82 5.40 18.97
CA GLN A 177 28.87 4.40 19.03
C GLN A 177 28.55 3.26 20.02
N ARG A 178 27.32 2.70 19.87
CA ARG A 178 26.79 1.64 20.73
C ARG A 178 25.81 0.74 19.99
N TRP A 179 25.67 -0.50 20.45
CA TRP A 179 24.59 -1.39 20.08
C TRP A 179 23.30 -0.98 20.81
N PHE A 180 22.15 -1.11 20.12
CA PHE A 180 20.83 -0.90 20.70
C PHE A 180 19.78 -1.76 20.00
N HIS A 181 18.67 -2.03 20.69
CA HIS A 181 17.55 -2.77 20.12
C HIS A 181 16.50 -1.80 19.57
N LEU A 182 15.92 -2.11 18.40
CA LEU A 182 14.91 -1.26 17.74
C LEU A 182 13.60 -1.15 18.52
N TYR A 183 13.33 -2.14 19.38
CA TYR A 183 12.15 -2.18 20.25
C TYR A 183 12.56 -2.22 21.73
N PRO A 184 13.16 -1.16 22.28
CA PRO A 184 13.78 -1.23 23.61
C PRO A 184 12.80 -1.34 24.77
N LYS A 185 11.53 -1.02 24.54
CA LYS A 185 10.46 -1.03 25.57
C LYS A 185 9.58 -2.29 25.51
N GLU A 186 9.77 -3.14 24.54
CA GLU A 186 8.99 -4.35 24.30
C GLU A 186 9.84 -5.59 24.63
N ARG A 187 9.19 -6.67 25.04
CA ARG A 187 9.87 -7.95 25.23
C ARG A 187 9.56 -8.86 24.04
N ILE A 188 10.36 -8.77 23.01
CA ILE A 188 10.24 -9.59 21.81
C ILE A 188 11.01 -10.89 22.01
N THR A 189 10.36 -12.02 21.80
CA THR A 189 10.91 -13.38 21.91
C THR A 189 10.83 -14.09 20.56
N HIS A 190 11.49 -15.24 20.44
CA HIS A 190 11.57 -16.05 19.20
C HIS A 190 10.21 -16.44 18.58
N GLY A 191 9.11 -16.40 19.33
CA GLY A 191 7.76 -16.65 18.82
C GLY A 191 7.01 -15.39 18.35
N ASP A 192 7.61 -14.21 18.49
CA ASP A 192 6.96 -12.95 18.14
C ASP A 192 7.14 -12.61 16.65
N GLU A 193 6.13 -12.01 16.01
CA GLU A 193 6.22 -11.55 14.62
C GLU A 193 7.30 -10.49 14.40
N LEU A 194 7.60 -9.69 15.43
CA LEU A 194 8.64 -8.65 15.40
C LEU A 194 10.03 -9.20 15.72
N HIS A 195 10.15 -10.49 16.10
CA HIS A 195 11.47 -11.10 16.26
C HIS A 195 12.24 -11.05 14.95
N TRP A 196 13.58 -10.90 15.03
CA TRP A 196 14.41 -10.73 13.83
C TRP A 196 14.28 -11.89 12.83
N THR A 197 13.89 -13.09 13.26
CA THR A 197 13.58 -14.24 12.39
C THR A 197 12.14 -14.26 11.89
N GLY A 198 11.30 -13.32 12.34
CA GLY A 198 9.88 -13.22 12.00
C GLY A 198 9.63 -12.57 10.64
N PRO A 199 8.39 -12.69 10.13
CA PRO A 199 8.02 -12.15 8.82
C PRO A 199 8.11 -10.62 8.72
N ALA A 200 7.98 -9.90 9.84
CA ALA A 200 8.10 -8.43 9.88
C ALA A 200 9.53 -7.93 9.63
N GLN A 201 10.54 -8.79 9.77
CA GLN A 201 11.95 -8.47 9.56
C GLN A 201 12.52 -9.07 8.26
N ASN A 202 11.65 -9.62 7.39
CA ASN A 202 12.07 -10.15 6.09
C ASN A 202 12.46 -9.00 5.15
N TRP A 203 13.76 -8.89 4.85
CA TRP A 203 14.31 -7.84 4.01
C TRP A 203 13.80 -7.92 2.56
N ASN A 204 13.68 -9.13 1.98
CA ASN A 204 13.26 -9.33 0.58
C ASN A 204 11.90 -8.69 0.29
N PHE A 205 11.02 -8.60 1.29
CA PHE A 205 9.72 -7.97 1.19
C PHE A 205 9.68 -6.53 1.73
N MET A 206 10.27 -6.30 2.93
CA MET A 206 10.07 -5.05 3.66
C MET A 206 11.01 -3.93 3.24
N CYS A 207 12.26 -4.25 2.86
CA CYS A 207 13.34 -3.28 2.76
C CYS A 207 13.94 -3.19 1.35
N ALA A 208 13.98 -4.33 0.64
CA ALA A 208 14.75 -4.51 -0.59
C ALA A 208 14.46 -3.48 -1.68
N ASP A 209 13.19 -3.15 -1.89
CA ASP A 209 12.74 -2.24 -2.96
C ASP A 209 13.23 -0.79 -2.78
N CYS A 210 13.57 -0.40 -1.54
CA CYS A 210 14.12 0.91 -1.22
C CYS A 210 15.65 0.91 -1.08
N HIS A 211 16.27 -0.27 -0.90
CA HIS A 211 17.69 -0.43 -0.63
C HIS A 211 18.47 -1.10 -1.77
N SER A 212 17.84 -1.26 -2.95
CA SER A 212 18.46 -1.80 -4.16
C SER A 212 17.91 -1.10 -5.41
N THR A 213 18.54 -1.33 -6.55
CA THR A 213 18.11 -0.83 -7.87
C THR A 213 17.55 -1.98 -8.68
N GLU A 214 16.36 -1.82 -9.25
CA GLU A 214 15.65 -2.82 -10.07
C GLU A 214 15.52 -4.17 -9.35
N LEU A 215 14.82 -4.16 -8.23
CA LEU A 215 14.55 -5.36 -7.45
C LEU A 215 13.67 -6.35 -8.21
N ARG A 216 14.10 -7.62 -8.23
CA ARG A 216 13.31 -8.79 -8.60
C ARG A 216 13.24 -9.72 -7.41
N LYS A 217 12.08 -9.79 -6.76
CA LYS A 217 11.91 -10.59 -5.55
C LYS A 217 12.05 -12.09 -5.84
N ASN A 218 11.52 -12.55 -6.96
CA ASN A 218 11.58 -13.93 -7.45
C ASN A 218 11.26 -14.97 -6.37
N TYR A 219 10.18 -14.71 -5.64
CA TYR A 219 9.67 -15.67 -4.66
C TYR A 219 8.95 -16.81 -5.37
N ASP A 220 9.35 -18.04 -5.10
CA ASP A 220 8.67 -19.25 -5.56
C ASP A 220 7.69 -19.77 -4.48
N PRO A 221 6.38 -19.65 -4.70
CA PRO A 221 5.38 -20.08 -3.73
C PRO A 221 5.27 -21.62 -3.57
N ALA A 222 5.80 -22.40 -4.51
CA ALA A 222 5.75 -23.86 -4.44
C ALA A 222 6.82 -24.42 -3.49
N THR A 223 8.00 -23.82 -3.50
CA THR A 223 9.15 -24.24 -2.68
C THR A 223 9.36 -23.37 -1.44
N ASP A 224 8.62 -22.28 -1.30
CA ASP A 224 8.76 -21.27 -0.23
C ASP A 224 10.20 -20.72 -0.16
N ARG A 225 10.79 -20.39 -1.31
CA ARG A 225 12.16 -19.90 -1.46
C ARG A 225 12.22 -18.60 -2.23
N PHE A 226 13.26 -17.82 -1.97
CA PHE A 226 13.58 -16.62 -2.74
C PHE A 226 14.74 -16.89 -3.70
N GLN A 227 14.73 -16.15 -4.81
CA GLN A 227 15.85 -16.02 -5.75
C GLN A 227 16.02 -14.53 -6.11
N THR A 228 16.01 -13.70 -5.05
CA THR A 228 16.02 -12.25 -5.17
C THR A 228 17.23 -11.76 -5.96
N GLN A 229 16.99 -10.88 -6.91
CA GLN A 229 17.98 -10.26 -7.79
C GLN A 229 17.76 -8.74 -7.80
N TRP A 230 18.84 -8.04 -8.10
CA TRP A 230 18.87 -6.58 -8.29
C TRP A 230 19.89 -6.23 -9.36
N ALA A 231 19.71 -5.11 -10.05
CA ALA A 231 20.72 -4.61 -10.98
C ALA A 231 21.93 -4.01 -10.22
N GLU A 232 21.67 -3.39 -9.06
CA GLU A 232 22.70 -2.80 -8.22
C GLU A 232 22.31 -2.93 -6.73
N ILE A 233 23.28 -3.24 -5.86
CA ILE A 233 23.04 -3.54 -4.44
C ILE A 233 22.56 -2.33 -3.62
N SER A 234 22.72 -1.10 -4.13
CA SER A 234 22.33 0.15 -3.49
C SER A 234 21.36 0.93 -4.36
N VAL A 235 21.03 2.15 -3.95
CA VAL A 235 20.23 3.08 -4.77
C VAL A 235 21.14 3.76 -5.77
N GLY A 236 21.31 3.15 -6.94
CA GLY A 236 22.15 3.61 -8.03
C GLY A 236 21.50 4.71 -8.87
N CYS A 237 22.24 5.17 -9.88
CA CYS A 237 21.77 6.20 -10.81
C CYS A 237 20.45 5.79 -11.47
N GLU A 238 20.34 4.53 -11.88
CA GLU A 238 19.20 4.00 -12.62
C GLU A 238 17.95 3.77 -11.75
N ALA A 239 18.07 3.79 -10.41
CA ALA A 239 16.93 3.79 -9.51
C ALA A 239 16.04 5.05 -9.67
N CYS A 240 16.63 6.15 -10.15
CA CYS A 240 15.93 7.42 -10.40
C CYS A 240 15.77 7.72 -11.90
N HIS A 241 16.79 7.41 -12.71
CA HIS A 241 16.82 7.75 -14.13
C HIS A 241 16.29 6.65 -15.05
N GLY A 242 16.02 5.47 -14.50
CA GLY A 242 15.63 4.28 -15.26
C GLY A 242 16.82 3.67 -16.01
N PRO A 243 16.59 2.54 -16.71
CA PRO A 243 17.64 1.78 -17.40
C PRO A 243 18.36 2.61 -18.45
N GLY A 244 19.70 2.61 -18.39
CA GLY A 244 20.58 3.53 -19.11
C GLY A 244 21.11 3.04 -20.43
N SER A 245 20.85 1.77 -20.84
CA SER A 245 21.47 1.22 -22.06
C SER A 245 21.25 2.06 -23.30
N ASN A 246 20.04 2.53 -23.53
CA ASN A 246 19.69 3.37 -24.67
C ASN A 246 20.35 4.75 -24.58
N HIS A 247 20.48 5.30 -23.37
CA HIS A 247 21.19 6.57 -23.15
C HIS A 247 22.69 6.45 -23.47
N VAL A 248 23.33 5.35 -23.08
CA VAL A 248 24.74 5.09 -23.42
C VAL A 248 24.94 4.97 -24.92
N VAL A 249 24.05 4.28 -25.63
CA VAL A 249 24.07 4.21 -27.11
C VAL A 249 23.85 5.59 -27.70
N TRP A 250 22.87 6.36 -27.23
CA TRP A 250 22.62 7.72 -27.67
C TRP A 250 23.86 8.62 -27.49
N ALA A 251 24.50 8.55 -26.33
CA ALA A 251 25.65 9.39 -26.01
C ALA A 251 26.90 9.05 -26.84
N LYS A 252 27.06 7.80 -27.27
CA LYS A 252 28.22 7.32 -28.05
C LYS A 252 27.99 7.41 -29.56
N SER A 253 26.78 7.60 -30.04
CA SER A 253 26.44 7.58 -31.46
C SER A 253 26.19 8.99 -31.99
N GLN A 254 26.72 9.27 -33.21
CA GLN A 254 26.41 10.51 -33.95
C GLN A 254 25.00 10.48 -34.58
N SER A 255 24.41 9.31 -34.75
CA SER A 255 23.08 9.08 -35.32
C SER A 255 22.43 7.90 -34.62
N PRO A 256 21.86 8.14 -33.41
CA PRO A 256 21.27 7.07 -32.62
C PRO A 256 20.02 6.49 -33.31
N PRO A 257 19.81 5.16 -33.24
CA PRO A 257 18.69 4.47 -33.88
C PRO A 257 17.37 4.59 -33.09
N PHE A 258 17.01 5.81 -32.71
CA PHE A 258 15.85 6.06 -31.85
C PHE A 258 14.75 6.85 -32.54
N SER A 259 13.51 6.72 -32.09
CA SER A 259 12.38 7.56 -32.48
C SER A 259 12.61 9.03 -32.06
N LYS A 260 11.88 9.97 -32.71
CA LYS A 260 11.99 11.41 -32.34
C LYS A 260 11.72 11.66 -30.84
N GLY A 261 10.83 10.91 -30.23
CA GLY A 261 10.52 11.00 -28.79
C GLY A 261 11.68 10.53 -27.91
N GLU A 262 12.34 9.41 -28.28
CA GLU A 262 13.50 8.87 -27.56
C GLU A 262 14.73 9.77 -27.72
N VAL A 263 14.90 10.42 -28.87
CA VAL A 263 15.94 11.43 -29.06
C VAL A 263 15.73 12.63 -28.14
N SER A 264 14.49 13.06 -27.92
CA SER A 264 14.20 14.17 -27.01
C SER A 264 14.47 13.83 -25.53
N SER A 265 14.29 12.58 -25.12
CA SER A 265 14.64 12.05 -23.80
C SER A 265 16.09 11.58 -23.70
N LYS A 266 16.87 11.68 -24.77
CA LYS A 266 18.25 11.22 -24.83
C LYS A 266 18.38 9.71 -24.54
N GLY A 267 17.35 8.92 -24.88
CA GLY A 267 17.30 7.49 -24.62
C GLY A 267 16.98 7.08 -23.18
N LEU A 268 16.66 8.01 -22.30
CA LEU A 268 16.20 7.73 -20.94
C LEU A 268 14.68 7.49 -20.90
N THR A 269 14.21 6.74 -19.93
CA THR A 269 12.77 6.51 -19.70
C THR A 269 12.08 7.71 -19.10
N ILE A 270 12.83 8.59 -18.44
CA ILE A 270 12.34 9.78 -17.74
C ILE A 270 13.31 10.95 -17.92
N SER A 271 12.78 12.16 -18.00
CA SER A 271 13.53 13.41 -17.83
C SER A 271 13.17 14.02 -16.48
N LEU A 272 14.17 14.19 -15.60
CA LEU A 272 14.03 14.80 -14.28
C LEU A 272 14.49 16.27 -14.34
N ASP A 273 13.86 17.05 -15.20
CA ASP A 273 14.22 18.44 -15.48
C ASP A 273 13.12 19.45 -15.12
N GLU A 274 12.15 19.04 -14.29
CA GLU A 274 11.02 19.88 -13.89
C GLU A 274 11.45 21.23 -13.29
N ARG A 275 12.62 21.25 -12.66
CA ARG A 275 13.21 22.47 -12.08
C ARG A 275 14.02 23.31 -13.09
N ARG A 276 14.39 22.74 -14.25
CA ARG A 276 15.26 23.44 -15.21
C ARG A 276 14.61 24.71 -15.76
N GLY A 277 15.30 25.86 -15.63
CA GLY A 277 14.81 27.15 -16.11
C GLY A 277 13.61 27.70 -15.33
N VAL A 278 13.33 27.14 -14.16
CA VAL A 278 12.28 27.65 -13.27
C VAL A 278 12.88 28.64 -12.28
N ALA A 279 12.24 29.80 -12.16
CA ALA A 279 12.50 30.79 -11.15
C ALA A 279 11.29 30.96 -10.23
N TRP A 280 11.56 31.31 -9.00
CA TRP A 280 10.55 31.71 -8.02
C TRP A 280 10.58 33.24 -7.91
N THR A 281 9.49 33.89 -8.27
CA THR A 281 9.35 35.33 -8.29
C THR A 281 8.25 35.80 -7.37
N ARG A 282 8.31 37.04 -6.90
CA ARG A 282 7.22 37.67 -6.14
C ARG A 282 6.56 38.73 -6.98
N PRO A 283 5.27 38.65 -7.24
CA PRO A 283 4.51 39.69 -7.93
C PRO A 283 4.54 41.04 -7.18
N SER A 284 4.60 41.03 -5.86
CA SER A 284 4.77 42.18 -5.00
C SER A 284 5.63 41.83 -3.77
N PRO A 285 6.20 42.82 -3.05
CA PRO A 285 7.03 42.57 -1.86
C PRO A 285 6.33 41.72 -0.78
N ASP A 286 5.01 41.88 -0.64
CA ASP A 286 4.23 41.18 0.36
C ASP A 286 3.59 39.87 -0.12
N SER A 287 3.70 39.58 -1.43
CA SER A 287 3.12 38.39 -2.01
C SER A 287 3.92 37.12 -1.66
N ASN A 288 3.24 35.97 -1.70
CA ASN A 288 3.93 34.69 -1.71
C ASN A 288 4.71 34.49 -3.02
N PRO A 289 5.82 33.76 -3.00
CA PRO A 289 6.55 33.43 -4.23
C PRO A 289 5.68 32.59 -5.15
N VAL A 290 5.78 32.86 -6.44
CA VAL A 290 5.08 32.15 -7.52
C VAL A 290 6.12 31.55 -8.45
N ARG A 291 5.88 30.32 -8.85
CA ARG A 291 6.73 29.61 -9.80
C ARG A 291 6.56 30.18 -11.20
N SER A 292 7.66 30.48 -11.90
CA SER A 292 7.63 31.11 -13.24
C SER A 292 6.95 30.24 -14.31
N ARG A 293 6.88 28.92 -14.08
CA ARG A 293 6.17 27.96 -14.90
C ARG A 293 5.48 26.94 -13.98
N ALA A 294 4.20 26.65 -14.20
CA ALA A 294 3.49 25.63 -13.44
C ALA A 294 4.21 24.28 -13.54
N ARG A 295 4.14 23.46 -12.47
CA ARG A 295 4.64 22.08 -12.51
C ARG A 295 3.89 21.31 -13.59
N SER A 296 4.62 20.67 -14.50
CA SER A 296 4.06 19.99 -15.66
C SER A 296 3.75 18.54 -15.40
N SER A 297 4.39 17.91 -14.39
CA SER A 297 4.22 16.52 -14.06
C SER A 297 4.53 16.20 -12.59
N GLU A 298 4.02 15.06 -12.11
CA GLU A 298 4.34 14.52 -10.78
C GLU A 298 5.58 13.60 -10.81
N ARG A 299 6.21 13.38 -11.95
CA ARG A 299 7.23 12.35 -12.17
C ARG A 299 8.38 12.38 -11.20
N GLU A 300 8.94 13.57 -10.91
CA GLU A 300 10.03 13.70 -9.93
C GLU A 300 9.56 13.26 -8.52
N ILE A 301 8.37 13.69 -8.12
CA ILE A 301 7.80 13.36 -6.81
C ILE A 301 7.48 11.87 -6.71
N GLU A 302 6.97 11.26 -7.80
CA GLU A 302 6.67 9.83 -7.86
C GLU A 302 7.93 8.95 -7.83
N VAL A 303 9.01 9.38 -8.49
CA VAL A 303 10.31 8.69 -8.40
C VAL A 303 10.85 8.72 -6.98
N CYS A 304 10.76 9.83 -6.27
CA CYS A 304 11.14 9.87 -4.86
C CYS A 304 10.20 9.02 -3.99
N ALA A 305 8.90 9.01 -4.31
CA ALA A 305 7.88 8.29 -3.56
C ALA A 305 8.10 6.77 -3.55
N GLN A 306 8.75 6.18 -4.57
CA GLN A 306 9.02 4.74 -4.57
C GLN A 306 9.72 4.26 -3.28
N CYS A 307 10.57 5.10 -2.67
CA CYS A 307 11.25 4.81 -1.42
C CYS A 307 10.77 5.71 -0.26
N HIS A 308 10.42 6.98 -0.53
CA HIS A 308 10.06 7.96 0.48
C HIS A 308 8.55 8.08 0.75
N ALA A 309 7.75 7.05 0.42
CA ALA A 309 6.34 6.94 0.79
C ALA A 309 6.08 5.71 1.66
N ARG A 310 5.18 5.82 2.64
CA ARG A 310 4.57 4.65 3.28
C ARG A 310 3.61 4.02 2.28
N ARG A 311 3.93 2.82 1.80
CA ARG A 311 3.20 2.18 0.69
C ARG A 311 3.37 0.66 0.72
N GLY A 312 2.45 -0.07 0.09
CA GLY A 312 2.61 -1.47 -0.26
C GLY A 312 2.92 -1.63 -1.74
N GLN A 313 3.75 -2.59 -2.11
CA GLN A 313 3.95 -2.97 -3.50
C GLN A 313 2.76 -3.79 -3.99
N ILE A 314 2.25 -3.45 -5.18
CA ILE A 314 1.18 -4.20 -5.85
C ILE A 314 1.66 -4.87 -7.13
N PHE A 315 2.85 -4.51 -7.62
CA PHE A 315 3.43 -5.10 -8.82
C PHE A 315 4.94 -4.97 -8.82
N GLU A 316 5.63 -5.88 -9.52
CA GLU A 316 7.08 -5.89 -9.65
C GLU A 316 7.58 -4.99 -10.78
N GLY A 317 8.84 -4.58 -10.70
CA GLY A 317 9.58 -3.96 -11.80
C GLY A 317 9.18 -2.52 -12.09
N TYR A 318 9.01 -1.71 -11.04
CA TYR A 318 8.85 -0.27 -11.23
C TYR A 318 10.01 0.30 -12.04
N THR A 319 9.67 1.02 -13.08
CA THR A 319 10.64 1.76 -13.90
C THR A 319 10.35 3.24 -13.74
N PRO A 320 11.33 4.07 -13.35
CA PRO A 320 11.16 5.51 -13.24
C PRO A 320 10.50 6.14 -14.47
N GLY A 321 9.48 6.97 -14.25
CA GLY A 321 8.67 7.56 -15.31
C GLY A 321 7.36 6.82 -15.61
N LYS A 322 7.17 5.61 -15.09
CA LYS A 322 5.88 4.94 -15.09
C LYS A 322 4.99 5.48 -13.95
N PRO A 323 3.66 5.39 -14.05
CA PRO A 323 2.78 5.86 -12.98
C PRO A 323 3.03 5.13 -11.67
N PHE A 324 3.15 5.86 -10.57
CA PHE A 324 3.38 5.32 -9.23
C PHE A 324 2.29 4.32 -8.80
N LEU A 325 1.03 4.64 -9.06
CA LEU A 325 -0.11 3.79 -8.72
C LEU A 325 -0.26 2.52 -9.60
N ASP A 326 0.59 2.32 -10.58
CA ASP A 326 0.66 1.03 -11.29
C ASP A 326 1.48 -0.01 -10.51
N TYR A 327 2.29 0.42 -9.55
CA TYR A 327 3.21 -0.44 -8.81
C TYR A 327 3.03 -0.37 -7.29
N TYR A 328 2.46 0.72 -6.79
CA TYR A 328 2.37 0.98 -5.36
C TYR A 328 0.98 1.45 -4.94
N ARG A 329 0.60 1.07 -3.73
CA ARG A 329 -0.57 1.57 -3.03
C ARG A 329 -0.12 2.37 -1.81
N PRO A 330 -0.19 3.71 -1.84
CA PRO A 330 0.24 4.53 -0.72
C PRO A 330 -0.74 4.51 0.44
N ALA A 331 -0.22 4.76 1.65
CA ALA A 331 -1.02 4.99 2.83
C ALA A 331 -1.66 6.38 2.81
N LEU A 332 -2.85 6.48 3.40
CA LEU A 332 -3.59 7.72 3.60
C LEU A 332 -3.35 8.27 5.02
N LEU A 333 -3.92 9.45 5.32
CA LEU A 333 -3.75 10.17 6.60
C LEU A 333 -4.61 9.56 7.73
N ARG A 334 -4.46 8.27 7.98
CA ARG A 334 -5.28 7.50 8.92
C ARG A 334 -4.50 7.06 10.15
N ARG A 335 -5.19 6.85 11.26
CA ARG A 335 -4.63 6.11 12.39
C ARG A 335 -4.27 4.67 11.99
N PRO A 336 -3.23 4.07 12.57
CA PRO A 336 -2.33 4.66 13.59
C PRO A 336 -1.19 5.51 13.00
N LEU A 337 -1.12 5.68 11.68
CA LEU A 337 0.03 6.28 10.96
C LEU A 337 0.14 7.79 11.17
N TYR A 338 -0.98 8.48 11.24
CA TYR A 338 -1.05 9.94 11.38
C TYR A 338 -1.95 10.35 12.55
N TYR A 339 -1.71 11.53 13.11
CA TYR A 339 -2.65 12.23 13.96
C TYR A 339 -3.80 12.83 13.13
N ALA A 340 -4.91 13.16 13.75
CA ALA A 340 -6.08 13.72 13.08
C ALA A 340 -5.77 15.00 12.28
N ASP A 341 -4.78 15.79 12.70
CA ASP A 341 -4.33 16.99 11.99
C ASP A 341 -3.28 16.70 10.90
N GLY A 342 -3.00 15.44 10.60
CA GLY A 342 -2.08 15.00 9.57
C GLY A 342 -0.60 15.03 9.97
N GLN A 343 -0.25 15.30 11.23
CA GLN A 343 1.12 15.13 11.72
C GLN A 343 1.50 13.65 11.75
N GLN A 344 2.78 13.39 11.51
CA GLN A 344 3.35 12.03 11.58
C GLN A 344 3.20 11.46 12.99
N ARG A 345 2.65 10.25 13.10
CA ARG A 345 2.54 9.51 14.36
C ARG A 345 3.39 8.25 14.37
N ASP A 346 3.43 7.56 13.23
CA ASP A 346 4.23 6.37 13.01
C ASP A 346 5.20 6.63 11.85
N GLU A 347 6.02 5.65 11.49
CA GLU A 347 7.00 5.75 10.40
C GLU A 347 6.29 5.80 9.03
N VAL A 348 6.06 7.01 8.53
CA VAL A 348 5.29 7.27 7.30
C VAL A 348 6.15 7.85 6.18
N TYR A 349 7.42 8.07 6.43
CA TYR A 349 8.35 8.74 5.53
C TYR A 349 7.88 10.17 5.16
N ILE A 350 8.11 10.60 3.90
CA ILE A 350 8.02 12.02 3.53
C ILE A 350 6.77 12.33 2.69
N TRP A 351 6.46 11.45 1.74
CA TRP A 351 5.55 11.75 0.64
C TRP A 351 4.14 12.13 1.10
N GLY A 352 3.51 11.35 2.00
CA GLY A 352 2.16 11.65 2.48
C GLY A 352 2.07 12.96 3.26
N SER A 353 3.13 13.32 4.00
CA SER A 353 3.23 14.62 4.67
C SER A 353 3.40 15.76 3.66
N PHE A 354 4.25 15.58 2.64
CA PHE A 354 4.50 16.60 1.62
C PHE A 354 3.26 16.92 0.79
N LEU A 355 2.45 15.91 0.42
CA LEU A 355 1.20 16.10 -0.32
C LEU A 355 0.15 16.96 0.43
N GLN A 356 0.28 17.12 1.75
CA GLN A 356 -0.58 17.99 2.56
C GLN A 356 -0.14 19.45 2.51
N SER A 357 1.05 19.76 1.97
CA SER A 357 1.65 21.09 2.09
C SER A 357 1.14 22.06 1.03
N LYS A 358 1.04 23.33 1.40
CA LYS A 358 0.84 24.42 0.42
C LYS A 358 1.98 24.50 -0.59
N MET A 359 3.19 24.12 -0.21
CA MET A 359 4.34 24.15 -1.12
C MET A 359 4.14 23.15 -2.26
N TYR A 360 3.73 21.91 -1.96
CA TYR A 360 3.35 20.93 -2.98
C TYR A 360 2.23 21.46 -3.89
N ALA A 361 1.17 22.02 -3.31
CA ALA A 361 0.03 22.56 -4.06
C ALA A 361 0.44 23.74 -4.99
N ASN A 362 1.51 24.47 -4.65
CA ASN A 362 2.06 25.55 -5.47
C ASN A 362 3.23 25.13 -6.38
N GLY A 363 3.43 23.82 -6.54
CA GLY A 363 4.35 23.29 -7.54
C GLY A 363 5.79 23.08 -7.08
N VAL A 364 6.09 23.21 -5.80
CA VAL A 364 7.41 22.84 -5.24
C VAL A 364 7.66 21.35 -5.44
N THR A 365 8.90 20.99 -5.78
CA THR A 365 9.36 19.61 -5.94
C THR A 365 10.48 19.31 -4.93
N CYS A 366 10.84 18.05 -4.78
CA CYS A 366 11.88 17.62 -3.84
C CYS A 366 13.23 18.28 -4.15
N SER A 367 13.55 18.41 -5.44
CA SER A 367 14.82 19.00 -5.88
C SER A 367 14.89 20.52 -5.72
N ASP A 368 13.81 21.22 -5.39
CA ASP A 368 13.89 22.64 -5.01
C ASP A 368 14.66 22.84 -3.70
N CYS A 369 14.56 21.88 -2.77
CA CYS A 369 15.23 21.92 -1.47
C CYS A 369 16.46 21.03 -1.38
N HIS A 370 16.43 19.85 -2.01
CA HIS A 370 17.48 18.85 -1.95
C HIS A 370 18.31 18.78 -3.24
N ASN A 371 19.59 18.45 -3.11
CA ASN A 371 20.38 17.95 -4.24
C ASN A 371 20.23 16.42 -4.24
N PRO A 372 19.53 15.81 -5.21
CA PRO A 372 19.22 14.39 -5.19
C PRO A 372 20.47 13.49 -5.31
N HIS A 373 21.55 13.97 -5.93
CA HIS A 373 22.77 13.21 -6.06
C HIS A 373 23.56 13.10 -4.75
N SER A 374 23.64 14.19 -3.99
CA SER A 374 24.33 14.17 -2.69
C SER A 374 23.43 13.87 -1.49
N GLY A 375 22.11 13.89 -1.65
CA GLY A 375 21.13 13.82 -0.57
C GLY A 375 21.09 15.05 0.35
N LYS A 376 21.99 16.03 0.14
CA LYS A 376 22.12 17.22 0.98
C LYS A 376 21.12 18.31 0.60
N LEU A 377 20.87 19.21 1.55
CA LEU A 377 20.12 20.43 1.28
C LEU A 377 20.94 21.37 0.35
N ARG A 378 20.23 22.18 -0.44
CA ARG A 378 20.85 23.16 -1.37
C ARG A 378 21.40 24.39 -0.67
N ALA A 379 20.92 24.68 0.54
CA ALA A 379 21.43 25.72 1.42
C ALA A 379 21.26 25.29 2.87
N GLU A 380 22.03 25.89 3.77
CA GLU A 380 22.00 25.54 5.20
C GLU A 380 21.02 26.44 5.98
N GLY A 381 20.40 25.86 7.00
CA GLY A 381 19.56 26.57 7.94
C GLY A 381 18.41 27.33 7.28
N ASN A 382 18.13 28.54 7.78
CA ASN A 382 17.05 29.40 7.29
C ASN A 382 17.29 29.92 5.87
N SER A 383 18.55 29.93 5.39
CA SER A 383 18.89 30.36 4.02
C SER A 383 18.19 29.50 2.96
N LEU A 384 17.91 28.21 3.24
CA LEU A 384 17.13 27.37 2.35
C LEU A 384 15.72 27.92 2.14
N CYS A 385 15.06 28.30 3.22
CA CYS A 385 13.70 28.87 3.17
C CYS A 385 13.71 30.26 2.52
N ALA A 386 14.76 31.05 2.76
CA ALA A 386 14.94 32.39 2.22
C ALA A 386 15.15 32.42 0.70
N THR A 387 15.44 31.29 0.05
CA THR A 387 15.44 31.19 -1.43
C THR A 387 14.08 31.56 -2.04
N CYS A 388 13.01 31.32 -1.29
CA CYS A 388 11.62 31.59 -1.71
C CYS A 388 10.92 32.56 -0.77
N HIS A 389 11.09 32.45 0.55
CA HIS A 389 10.45 33.28 1.57
C HIS A 389 11.32 34.52 1.91
N LEU A 390 10.67 35.66 2.12
CA LEU A 390 11.39 36.91 2.40
C LEU A 390 12.01 36.85 3.82
N GLY A 391 13.33 36.72 3.90
CA GLY A 391 14.04 36.64 5.17
C GLY A 391 13.78 37.87 6.07
N ALA A 392 13.81 39.08 5.51
CA ALA A 392 13.50 40.31 6.25
C ALA A 392 12.09 40.35 6.88
N LYS A 393 11.17 39.51 6.43
CA LYS A 393 9.81 39.37 6.99
C LYS A 393 9.68 38.20 7.96
N TYR A 394 10.27 37.03 7.61
CA TYR A 394 10.02 35.78 8.29
C TYR A 394 11.17 35.32 9.19
N ASP A 395 12.41 35.71 8.89
CA ASP A 395 13.58 35.37 9.71
C ASP A 395 13.88 36.52 10.71
N THR A 396 12.89 36.87 11.50
CA THR A 396 12.94 38.00 12.43
C THR A 396 12.24 37.70 13.74
N PRO A 397 12.66 38.30 14.86
CA PRO A 397 11.98 38.17 16.15
C PRO A 397 10.50 38.58 16.11
N ALA A 398 10.10 39.44 15.19
CA ALA A 398 8.70 39.81 15.00
C ALA A 398 7.83 38.65 14.46
N HIS A 399 8.45 37.68 13.76
CA HIS A 399 7.77 36.51 13.27
C HIS A 399 7.92 35.30 14.19
N HIS A 400 9.13 34.92 14.57
CA HIS A 400 9.37 33.70 15.32
C HIS A 400 9.34 33.87 16.85
N HIS A 401 9.35 35.11 17.35
CA HIS A 401 9.27 35.48 18.79
C HIS A 401 10.36 34.86 19.67
N HIS A 402 11.51 34.55 19.10
CA HIS A 402 12.67 34.01 19.78
C HIS A 402 13.92 34.91 19.53
N LYS A 403 14.97 34.69 20.30
CA LYS A 403 16.25 35.38 20.07
C LYS A 403 16.82 34.97 18.71
N PRO A 404 17.38 35.92 17.93
CA PRO A 404 18.13 35.58 16.74
C PRO A 404 19.20 34.51 17.04
N ASP A 405 19.48 33.64 16.09
CA ASP A 405 20.44 32.51 16.21
C ASP A 405 20.13 31.48 17.29
N GLY A 406 19.01 31.61 18.01
CA GLY A 406 18.53 30.61 18.95
C GLY A 406 17.82 29.43 18.23
N ALA A 407 17.75 28.27 18.89
CA ALA A 407 17.09 27.09 18.35
C ALA A 407 15.62 27.34 17.90
N GLY A 408 14.89 28.25 18.60
CA GLY A 408 13.52 28.64 18.26
C GLY A 408 13.42 29.59 17.06
N ALA A 409 14.54 30.18 16.59
CA ALA A 409 14.56 31.03 15.39
C ALA A 409 14.64 30.19 14.11
N ALA A 410 15.02 28.92 14.19
CA ALA A 410 15.09 28.05 13.02
C ALA A 410 13.69 27.81 12.43
N CYS A 411 13.46 28.15 11.17
CA CYS A 411 12.19 27.97 10.47
C CYS A 411 11.64 26.54 10.63
N VAL A 412 12.52 25.55 10.49
CA VAL A 412 12.18 24.13 10.61
C VAL A 412 11.75 23.69 12.01
N ALA A 413 12.14 24.42 13.05
CA ALA A 413 11.76 24.09 14.43
C ALA A 413 10.23 24.21 14.64
N CYS A 414 9.60 25.15 13.94
CA CYS A 414 8.16 25.40 14.02
C CYS A 414 7.38 24.76 12.86
N HIS A 415 7.91 24.86 11.64
CA HIS A 415 7.19 24.46 10.42
C HIS A 415 7.43 23.01 9.99
N MET A 416 8.48 22.36 10.52
CA MET A 416 8.87 20.97 10.23
C MET A 416 9.34 20.29 11.52
N PRO A 417 8.46 20.12 12.53
CA PRO A 417 8.84 19.48 13.79
C PRO A 417 9.36 18.06 13.54
N THR A 418 10.25 17.59 14.41
CA THR A 418 10.81 16.24 14.31
C THR A 418 10.01 15.23 15.12
N THR A 419 9.91 14.03 14.59
CA THR A 419 9.50 12.82 15.31
C THR A 419 10.65 11.82 15.25
N THR A 420 11.01 11.23 16.40
CA THR A 420 12.11 10.25 16.46
C THR A 420 11.57 8.86 16.19
N TYR A 421 12.09 8.22 15.16
CA TYR A 421 11.82 6.83 14.79
C TYR A 421 13.02 5.95 15.08
N MET A 422 12.83 4.63 15.07
CA MET A 422 13.91 3.66 15.27
C MET A 422 14.82 4.05 16.45
N VAL A 423 14.23 4.59 17.53
CA VAL A 423 14.89 5.02 18.79
C VAL A 423 15.75 6.27 18.67
N ILE A 424 16.49 6.45 17.58
CA ILE A 424 17.56 7.46 17.46
C ILE A 424 17.51 8.32 16.19
N ASP A 425 16.53 8.10 15.30
CA ASP A 425 16.44 8.78 14.00
C ASP A 425 15.36 9.88 14.00
N PRO A 426 15.74 11.17 14.22
CA PRO A 426 14.81 12.28 14.21
C PRO A 426 14.50 12.70 12.77
N ARG A 427 13.28 12.44 12.32
CA ARG A 427 12.79 12.81 10.99
C ARG A 427 11.85 14.00 11.04
N ARG A 428 12.03 14.95 10.11
CA ARG A 428 11.21 16.16 10.01
C ARG A 428 9.89 15.88 9.27
N ASP A 429 8.81 16.46 9.79
CA ASP A 429 7.52 16.46 9.13
C ASP A 429 7.53 17.40 7.92
N HIS A 430 7.32 16.85 6.71
CA HIS A 430 7.32 17.59 5.45
C HIS A 430 5.94 18.17 5.08
N SER A 431 4.99 18.21 6.00
CA SER A 431 3.73 18.94 5.79
C SER A 431 3.92 20.47 5.76
N LEU A 432 5.09 20.97 6.17
CA LEU A 432 5.49 22.38 6.11
C LEU A 432 4.37 23.28 6.66
N ARG A 433 3.87 22.90 7.83
CA ARG A 433 2.62 23.42 8.39
C ARG A 433 2.77 24.77 9.07
N VAL A 434 1.69 25.52 9.15
CA VAL A 434 1.56 26.59 10.12
C VAL A 434 1.29 25.92 11.47
N PRO A 435 2.05 26.23 12.54
CA PRO A 435 1.81 25.67 13.88
C PRO A 435 0.39 25.93 14.36
N ARG A 436 -0.30 24.90 14.85
CA ARG A 436 -1.69 24.95 15.30
C ARG A 436 -1.83 24.42 16.73
N PRO A 437 -1.25 25.11 17.73
CA PRO A 437 -1.38 24.70 19.14
C PRO A 437 -2.81 24.77 19.67
N ASP A 438 -3.69 25.54 19.02
CA ASP A 438 -5.13 25.54 19.28
C ASP A 438 -5.76 24.17 18.98
N LEU A 439 -5.40 23.53 17.86
CA LEU A 439 -5.83 22.17 17.56
C LEU A 439 -5.24 21.17 18.56
N SER A 440 -3.99 21.35 18.96
CA SER A 440 -3.36 20.50 19.97
C SER A 440 -4.11 20.57 21.31
N ALA A 441 -4.51 21.75 21.73
CA ALA A 441 -5.29 21.95 22.96
C ALA A 441 -6.68 21.30 22.91
N ASN A 442 -7.30 21.26 21.72
CA ASN A 442 -8.66 20.75 21.55
C ASN A 442 -8.69 19.26 21.18
N LEU A 443 -7.72 18.78 20.39
CA LEU A 443 -7.73 17.44 19.79
C LEU A 443 -6.64 16.50 20.35
N GLY A 444 -5.75 17.01 21.22
CA GLY A 444 -4.66 16.24 21.79
C GLY A 444 -3.53 15.89 20.79
N THR A 445 -3.44 16.60 19.67
CA THR A 445 -2.34 16.42 18.69
C THR A 445 -1.05 17.10 19.20
N PRO A 446 0.14 16.65 18.79
CA PRO A 446 1.39 17.32 19.16
C PRO A 446 1.49 18.73 18.56
N ASN A 447 2.36 19.56 19.13
CA ASN A 447 2.73 20.84 18.53
C ASN A 447 4.22 21.14 18.75
N SER A 448 4.78 21.96 17.87
CA SER A 448 6.19 22.31 17.89
C SER A 448 6.63 23.10 19.13
N CYS A 449 5.74 23.88 19.75
CA CYS A 449 6.09 24.67 20.93
C CYS A 449 6.44 23.78 22.12
N ASN A 450 5.63 22.77 22.40
CA ASN A 450 5.83 21.86 23.54
C ASN A 450 6.97 20.85 23.32
N GLY A 451 7.53 20.75 22.11
CA GLY A 451 8.78 20.04 21.86
C GLY A 451 10.00 20.63 22.58
N CYS A 452 9.98 21.96 22.82
CA CYS A 452 11.01 22.68 23.56
C CYS A 452 10.49 23.20 24.92
N HIS A 453 9.28 23.74 24.97
CA HIS A 453 8.64 24.24 26.20
C HIS A 453 7.92 23.09 26.94
N THR A 454 8.67 22.09 27.38
CA THR A 454 8.13 20.84 27.97
C THR A 454 7.42 21.04 29.32
N ASN A 455 7.65 22.17 29.98
CA ASN A 455 6.99 22.58 31.25
C ASN A 455 5.69 23.38 31.01
N ARG A 456 5.25 23.52 29.77
CA ARG A 456 4.01 24.22 29.40
C ARG A 456 3.08 23.27 28.64
N ASP A 457 1.78 23.59 28.64
CA ASP A 457 0.79 22.82 27.91
C ASP A 457 0.43 23.44 26.54
N ALA A 458 -0.41 22.75 25.78
CA ALA A 458 -0.85 23.21 24.46
C ALA A 458 -1.72 24.48 24.55
N ARG A 459 -2.48 24.69 25.66
CA ARG A 459 -3.30 25.87 25.85
C ARG A 459 -2.45 27.12 26.04
N TRP A 460 -1.35 26.99 26.79
CA TRP A 460 -0.36 28.07 26.87
C TRP A 460 0.16 28.45 25.48
N ALA A 461 0.59 27.47 24.68
CA ALA A 461 1.10 27.71 23.34
C ALA A 461 0.04 28.38 22.43
N ALA A 462 -1.21 27.94 22.49
CA ALA A 462 -2.33 28.54 21.76
C ALA A 462 -2.56 30.01 22.19
N THR A 463 -2.48 30.29 23.48
CA THR A 463 -2.61 31.65 24.02
C THR A 463 -1.50 32.57 23.52
N GLN A 464 -0.23 32.08 23.50
CA GLN A 464 0.90 32.85 22.96
C GLN A 464 0.71 33.19 21.48
N VAL A 465 0.37 32.19 20.66
CA VAL A 465 0.13 32.42 19.22
C VAL A 465 -1.01 33.42 19.00
N LYS A 466 -2.08 33.32 19.77
CA LYS A 466 -3.21 34.26 19.70
C LYS A 466 -2.82 35.68 20.13
N GLN A 467 -1.97 35.83 21.15
CA GLN A 467 -1.44 37.13 21.58
C GLN A 467 -0.53 37.74 20.49
N TRP A 468 0.32 36.97 19.86
CA TRP A 468 1.25 37.44 18.84
C TRP A 468 0.55 37.92 17.56
N TYR A 469 -0.50 37.20 17.12
CA TYR A 469 -1.14 37.44 15.82
C TYR A 469 -2.55 38.03 15.91
N GLY A 470 -3.08 38.25 17.12
CA GLY A 470 -4.42 38.82 17.35
C GLY A 470 -5.58 37.89 16.98
N ARG A 471 -5.29 36.66 16.57
CA ARG A 471 -6.26 35.64 16.14
C ARG A 471 -5.69 34.24 16.31
N ASP A 472 -6.56 33.25 16.26
CA ASP A 472 -6.13 31.85 16.19
C ASP A 472 -5.43 31.58 14.85
N ALA A 473 -4.39 30.73 14.88
CA ALA A 473 -3.66 30.38 13.68
C ALA A 473 -4.59 29.67 12.67
N GLN A 474 -4.38 29.98 11.37
CA GLN A 474 -5.11 29.35 10.28
C GLN A 474 -4.13 28.56 9.42
N GLY A 475 -4.35 27.26 9.30
CA GLY A 475 -3.51 26.37 8.50
C GLY A 475 -4.24 25.84 7.27
N TYR A 476 -3.46 25.25 6.38
CA TYR A 476 -3.98 24.55 5.21
C TYR A 476 -4.63 23.22 5.58
N GLN A 477 -4.23 22.63 6.72
CA GLN A 477 -4.73 21.36 7.26
C GLN A 477 -6.07 21.56 7.98
N ARG A 478 -7.13 21.91 7.25
CA ARG A 478 -8.48 22.20 7.81
C ARG A 478 -9.26 20.96 8.22
N PHE A 479 -8.84 19.79 7.76
CA PHE A 479 -9.48 18.49 7.95
C PHE A 479 -9.38 17.93 9.39
N ALA A 480 -8.57 18.52 10.26
CA ALA A 480 -8.26 18.00 11.59
C ALA A 480 -9.50 17.72 12.45
N SER A 481 -10.46 18.65 12.47
CA SER A 481 -11.69 18.48 13.26
C SER A 481 -12.56 17.34 12.73
N ALA A 482 -12.67 17.21 11.39
CA ALA A 482 -13.44 16.15 10.75
C ALA A 482 -12.86 14.75 11.05
N PHE A 483 -11.53 14.61 10.98
CA PHE A 483 -10.87 13.33 11.28
C PHE A 483 -10.95 12.99 12.79
N SER A 484 -10.79 13.99 13.65
CA SER A 484 -10.98 13.79 15.09
C SER A 484 -12.42 13.42 15.46
N ALA A 485 -13.42 14.02 14.79
CA ALA A 485 -14.82 13.67 14.96
C ALA A 485 -15.09 12.22 14.51
N ALA A 486 -14.47 11.79 13.39
CA ALA A 486 -14.56 10.41 12.91
C ALA A 486 -13.93 9.42 13.90
N ASP A 487 -12.72 9.72 14.40
CA ASP A 487 -12.03 8.91 15.42
C ASP A 487 -12.87 8.74 16.71
N ALA A 488 -13.64 9.78 17.07
CA ALA A 488 -14.52 9.79 18.24
C ALA A 488 -15.93 9.27 17.96
N ALA A 489 -16.24 8.85 16.73
CA ALA A 489 -17.58 8.47 16.27
C ALA A 489 -18.65 9.56 16.61
N ALA A 490 -18.28 10.84 16.48
CA ALA A 490 -19.17 11.96 16.75
C ALA A 490 -20.36 11.99 15.79
N PRO A 491 -21.56 12.44 16.24
CA PRO A 491 -22.78 12.40 15.40
C PRO A 491 -22.67 13.18 14.10
N ASP A 492 -21.89 14.25 14.06
CA ASP A 492 -21.71 15.13 12.89
C ASP A 492 -20.49 14.77 12.04
N ALA A 493 -19.71 13.74 12.41
CA ALA A 493 -18.50 13.30 11.71
C ALA A 493 -18.74 13.05 10.22
N GLN A 494 -19.83 12.36 9.89
CA GLN A 494 -20.18 12.05 8.51
C GLN A 494 -20.41 13.31 7.64
N ALA A 495 -21.04 14.35 8.21
CA ALA A 495 -21.25 15.61 7.50
C ALA A 495 -19.93 16.37 7.30
N GLN A 496 -19.07 16.41 8.32
CA GLN A 496 -17.76 17.04 8.24
C GLN A 496 -16.85 16.33 7.22
N LEU A 497 -16.82 14.99 7.21
CA LEU A 497 -16.04 14.21 6.25
C LEU A 497 -16.49 14.46 4.81
N ARG A 498 -17.81 14.50 4.54
CA ARG A 498 -18.33 14.83 3.20
C ARG A 498 -17.93 16.24 2.77
N ALA A 499 -17.92 17.20 3.66
CA ALA A 499 -17.48 18.56 3.36
C ALA A 499 -16.00 18.59 2.93
N ILE A 500 -15.11 17.88 3.66
CA ILE A 500 -13.70 17.74 3.27
C ILE A 500 -13.56 17.02 1.92
N ALA A 501 -14.28 15.91 1.71
CA ALA A 501 -14.20 15.16 0.46
C ALA A 501 -14.59 15.99 -0.78
N ALA A 502 -15.54 16.92 -0.62
CA ALA A 502 -16.08 17.77 -1.68
C ALA A 502 -15.25 19.04 -1.96
N ASP A 503 -14.45 19.51 -1.00
CA ASP A 503 -13.72 20.78 -1.14
C ASP A 503 -12.41 20.60 -1.91
N ALA A 504 -12.39 21.00 -3.18
CA ALA A 504 -11.19 20.96 -4.02
C ALA A 504 -10.02 21.84 -3.48
N GLY A 505 -10.29 22.75 -2.54
CA GLY A 505 -9.27 23.53 -1.84
C GLY A 505 -8.52 22.74 -0.76
N ASP A 506 -9.02 21.56 -0.35
CA ASP A 506 -8.30 20.67 0.55
C ASP A 506 -7.33 19.74 -0.22
N PRO A 507 -6.22 19.34 0.39
CA PRO A 507 -5.26 18.42 -0.24
C PRO A 507 -5.93 17.14 -0.72
N ALA A 508 -5.60 16.66 -1.92
CA ALA A 508 -6.20 15.45 -2.49
C ALA A 508 -6.05 14.22 -1.55
N ILE A 509 -4.92 14.10 -0.85
CA ILE A 509 -4.72 13.02 0.14
C ILE A 509 -5.69 13.15 1.34
N ALA A 510 -6.04 14.36 1.77
CA ALA A 510 -7.02 14.56 2.84
C ALA A 510 -8.44 14.24 2.35
N ARG A 511 -8.79 14.65 1.13
CA ARG A 511 -10.08 14.31 0.49
C ARG A 511 -10.23 12.79 0.32
N ALA A 512 -9.18 12.13 -0.12
CA ALA A 512 -9.10 10.67 -0.21
C ALA A 512 -9.29 10.01 1.17
N THR A 513 -8.62 10.53 2.21
CA THR A 513 -8.78 10.04 3.58
C THR A 513 -10.23 10.20 4.07
N ALA A 514 -10.84 11.37 3.84
CA ALA A 514 -12.22 11.64 4.24
C ALA A 514 -13.20 10.64 3.61
N LEU A 515 -13.01 10.27 2.33
CA LEU A 515 -13.83 9.25 1.67
C LEU A 515 -13.70 7.88 2.32
N VAL A 516 -12.48 7.45 2.69
CA VAL A 516 -12.29 6.16 3.35
C VAL A 516 -12.88 6.15 4.75
N GLU A 517 -12.85 7.26 5.47
CA GLU A 517 -13.48 7.38 6.80
C GLU A 517 -15.02 7.42 6.74
N LEU A 518 -15.61 7.68 5.57
CA LEU A 518 -17.07 7.59 5.34
C LEU A 518 -17.59 6.14 5.23
N SER A 519 -16.77 5.13 5.42
CA SER A 519 -17.03 3.74 5.02
C SER A 519 -18.12 2.98 5.81
N ALA A 520 -18.69 3.52 6.88
CA ALA A 520 -19.82 2.87 7.59
C ALA A 520 -20.56 3.83 8.56
N PRO A 521 -21.90 3.79 8.62
CA PRO A 521 -22.83 3.17 7.67
C PRO A 521 -23.02 4.02 6.41
N LEU A 522 -23.15 3.36 5.24
CA LEU A 522 -23.29 4.03 3.94
C LEU A 522 -24.74 4.49 3.69
N GLY A 523 -25.08 5.71 4.13
CA GLY A 523 -26.31 6.36 3.73
C GLY A 523 -26.22 6.96 2.30
N PRO A 524 -27.36 7.42 1.73
CA PRO A 524 -27.42 8.00 0.39
C PRO A 524 -26.39 9.11 0.15
N ALA A 525 -26.24 10.03 1.10
CA ALA A 525 -25.30 11.15 1.00
C ALA A 525 -23.82 10.70 0.99
N ALA A 526 -23.47 9.59 1.65
CA ALA A 526 -22.14 9.01 1.57
C ALA A 526 -21.90 8.38 0.19
N LEU A 527 -22.90 7.68 -0.38
CA LEU A 527 -22.82 7.14 -1.73
C LEU A 527 -22.67 8.22 -2.79
N ASP A 528 -23.33 9.37 -2.62
CA ASP A 528 -23.20 10.52 -3.52
C ASP A 528 -21.76 11.10 -3.46
N ALA A 529 -21.19 11.22 -2.26
CA ALA A 529 -19.81 11.66 -2.09
C ALA A 529 -18.82 10.68 -2.75
N MET A 530 -19.05 9.37 -2.60
CA MET A 530 -18.24 8.35 -3.27
C MET A 530 -18.40 8.44 -4.79
N ALA A 531 -19.63 8.59 -5.31
CA ALA A 531 -19.87 8.73 -6.73
C ALA A 531 -19.19 9.98 -7.34
N ALA A 532 -19.10 11.07 -6.59
CA ALA A 532 -18.32 12.25 -6.97
C ALA A 532 -16.81 11.94 -6.96
N GLY A 533 -16.31 11.31 -5.88
CA GLY A 533 -14.91 10.91 -5.73
C GLY A 533 -14.41 9.98 -6.83
N LEU A 534 -15.24 9.06 -7.34
CA LEU A 534 -14.88 8.16 -8.46
C LEU A 534 -14.61 8.89 -9.78
N ARG A 535 -15.06 10.14 -9.92
CA ARG A 535 -14.84 10.98 -11.09
C ARG A 535 -13.77 12.05 -10.87
N ASP A 536 -13.13 12.04 -9.71
CA ASP A 536 -12.12 13.04 -9.37
C ASP A 536 -10.91 12.95 -10.31
N PRO A 537 -10.34 14.09 -10.76
CA PRO A 537 -9.11 14.09 -11.56
C PRO A 537 -7.92 13.48 -10.82
N ASN A 538 -7.90 13.58 -9.49
CA ASN A 538 -6.83 12.99 -8.69
C ASN A 538 -7.07 11.49 -8.43
N ALA A 539 -6.11 10.68 -8.81
CA ALA A 539 -6.20 9.22 -8.73
C ALA A 539 -6.30 8.68 -7.29
N LEU A 540 -5.70 9.35 -6.30
CA LEU A 540 -5.83 8.95 -4.89
C LEU A 540 -7.28 9.06 -4.42
N VAL A 541 -7.98 10.11 -4.85
CA VAL A 541 -9.40 10.32 -4.51
C VAL A 541 -10.26 9.25 -5.16
N ARG A 542 -10.02 8.92 -6.45
CA ARG A 542 -10.74 7.82 -7.12
C ARG A 542 -10.52 6.48 -6.46
N LEU A 543 -9.26 6.16 -6.13
CA LEU A 543 -8.91 4.92 -5.45
C LEU A 543 -9.58 4.81 -4.07
N ALA A 544 -9.54 5.88 -3.28
CA ALA A 544 -10.17 5.94 -1.97
C ALA A 544 -11.70 5.79 -2.04
N ALA A 545 -12.34 6.49 -2.98
CA ALA A 545 -13.78 6.36 -3.21
C ALA A 545 -14.18 4.92 -3.56
N LEU A 546 -13.38 4.26 -4.39
CA LEU A 546 -13.60 2.86 -4.78
C LEU A 546 -13.47 1.90 -3.58
N GLN A 547 -12.43 2.05 -2.76
CA GLN A 547 -12.24 1.26 -1.54
C GLN A 547 -13.42 1.37 -0.57
N SER A 548 -14.01 2.54 -0.49
CA SER A 548 -15.12 2.84 0.42
C SER A 548 -16.45 2.20 -0.01
N LEU A 549 -16.56 1.72 -1.25
CA LEU A 549 -17.76 1.05 -1.75
C LEU A 549 -17.94 -0.40 -1.26
N SER A 550 -17.01 -0.96 -0.48
CA SER A 550 -17.10 -2.35 -0.02
C SER A 550 -18.41 -2.65 0.74
N GLY A 551 -18.89 -1.70 1.55
CA GLY A 551 -20.16 -1.78 2.28
C GLY A 551 -21.40 -1.31 1.49
N ALA A 552 -21.25 -0.92 0.22
CA ALA A 552 -22.39 -0.45 -0.58
C ALA A 552 -23.31 -1.60 -1.01
N PRO A 553 -24.61 -1.35 -1.20
CA PRO A 553 -25.53 -2.33 -1.80
C PRO A 553 -24.98 -2.85 -3.13
N PRO A 554 -25.18 -4.15 -3.47
CA PRO A 554 -24.60 -4.78 -4.66
C PRO A 554 -24.84 -4.01 -5.96
N ASP A 555 -26.07 -3.48 -6.17
CA ASP A 555 -26.44 -2.73 -7.37
C ASP A 555 -25.72 -1.38 -7.46
N ALA A 556 -25.62 -0.68 -6.36
CA ALA A 556 -24.87 0.58 -6.29
C ALA A 556 -23.37 0.33 -6.54
N ARG A 557 -22.83 -0.72 -5.94
CA ARG A 557 -21.44 -1.14 -6.10
C ARG A 557 -21.12 -1.47 -7.56
N LEU A 558 -21.95 -2.28 -8.23
CA LEU A 558 -21.78 -2.60 -9.65
C LEU A 558 -21.84 -1.35 -10.51
N ARG A 559 -22.88 -0.54 -10.37
CA ARG A 559 -23.08 0.68 -11.17
C ARG A 559 -21.92 1.66 -11.05
N LEU A 560 -21.38 1.83 -9.82
CA LEU A 560 -20.36 2.83 -9.52
C LEU A 560 -18.94 2.34 -9.82
N ALA A 561 -18.63 1.06 -9.58
CA ALA A 561 -17.27 0.53 -9.74
C ALA A 561 -16.98 0.00 -11.15
N ALA A 562 -17.99 -0.47 -11.91
CA ALA A 562 -17.74 -1.08 -13.23
C ALA A 562 -17.00 -0.17 -14.22
N PRO A 563 -17.27 1.15 -14.30
CA PRO A 563 -16.52 2.03 -15.19
C PRO A 563 -15.01 2.08 -14.86
N LEU A 564 -14.62 1.84 -13.60
CA LEU A 564 -13.22 1.90 -13.13
C LEU A 564 -12.41 0.63 -13.49
N LEU A 565 -13.04 -0.42 -14.00
CA LEU A 565 -12.35 -1.59 -14.58
C LEU A 565 -11.47 -1.20 -15.79
N ALA A 566 -11.75 -0.05 -16.43
CA ALA A 566 -11.00 0.50 -17.55
C ALA A 566 -10.18 1.75 -17.18
N ASP A 567 -10.00 2.06 -15.89
CA ASP A 567 -9.17 3.20 -15.47
C ASP A 567 -7.73 3.03 -16.00
N SER A 568 -7.08 4.14 -16.31
CA SER A 568 -5.70 4.14 -16.81
C SER A 568 -4.68 3.55 -15.80
N LEU A 569 -5.00 3.59 -14.50
CA LEU A 569 -4.09 3.17 -13.44
C LEU A 569 -4.44 1.80 -12.86
N ARG A 570 -3.43 0.94 -12.75
CA ARG A 570 -3.58 -0.45 -12.29
C ARG A 570 -4.16 -0.56 -10.88
N ALA A 571 -3.72 0.26 -9.92
CA ALA A 571 -4.26 0.22 -8.55
C ALA A 571 -5.79 0.39 -8.52
N ILE A 572 -6.33 1.22 -9.41
CA ILE A 572 -7.78 1.46 -9.51
C ILE A 572 -8.47 0.27 -10.17
N ARG A 573 -7.93 -0.27 -11.28
CA ARG A 573 -8.50 -1.44 -11.95
C ARG A 573 -8.55 -2.68 -11.04
N ILE A 574 -7.45 -2.98 -10.34
CA ILE A 574 -7.41 -4.14 -9.42
C ILE A 574 -8.35 -3.98 -8.23
N GLU A 575 -8.53 -2.76 -7.73
CA GLU A 575 -9.50 -2.50 -6.66
C GLU A 575 -10.94 -2.68 -7.16
N ALA A 576 -11.26 -2.19 -8.37
CA ALA A 576 -12.55 -2.42 -9.00
C ALA A 576 -12.83 -3.91 -9.23
N ALA A 577 -11.84 -4.69 -9.70
CA ALA A 577 -11.97 -6.14 -9.87
C ALA A 577 -12.19 -6.85 -8.53
N ASN A 578 -11.45 -6.47 -7.49
CA ASN A 578 -11.63 -7.01 -6.14
C ASN A 578 -13.05 -6.75 -5.62
N LEU A 579 -13.54 -5.54 -5.80
CA LEU A 579 -14.87 -5.12 -5.35
C LEU A 579 -16.00 -5.84 -6.08
N LEU A 580 -15.80 -6.14 -7.37
CA LEU A 580 -16.79 -6.77 -8.25
C LEU A 580 -16.61 -8.28 -8.40
N ALA A 581 -15.66 -8.91 -7.71
CA ALA A 581 -15.34 -10.32 -7.86
C ALA A 581 -16.53 -11.28 -7.68
N GLY A 582 -17.52 -10.95 -6.84
CA GLY A 582 -18.70 -11.77 -6.57
C GLY A 582 -19.95 -11.36 -7.34
N VAL A 583 -19.84 -10.51 -8.35
CA VAL A 583 -20.98 -10.14 -9.19
C VAL A 583 -21.30 -11.27 -10.16
N PRO A 584 -22.56 -11.78 -10.20
CA PRO A 584 -22.98 -12.80 -11.16
C PRO A 584 -22.74 -12.34 -12.61
N GLU A 585 -22.30 -13.26 -13.46
CA GLU A 585 -21.92 -12.94 -14.85
C GLU A 585 -23.09 -12.46 -15.70
N ASP A 586 -24.30 -12.94 -15.43
CA ASP A 586 -25.56 -12.54 -16.10
C ASP A 586 -25.94 -11.08 -15.83
N ARG A 587 -25.37 -10.48 -14.79
CA ARG A 587 -25.55 -9.06 -14.44
C ARG A 587 -24.55 -8.11 -15.13
N LEU A 588 -23.57 -8.64 -15.84
CA LEU A 588 -22.53 -7.88 -16.52
C LEU A 588 -22.78 -7.83 -18.04
N SER A 589 -22.57 -6.66 -18.64
CA SER A 589 -22.46 -6.60 -20.10
C SER A 589 -21.23 -7.36 -20.60
N THR A 590 -21.17 -7.68 -21.88
CA THR A 590 -20.00 -8.35 -22.48
C THR A 590 -18.73 -7.54 -22.29
N GLU A 591 -18.81 -6.22 -22.44
CA GLU A 591 -17.68 -5.29 -22.24
C GLU A 591 -17.24 -5.26 -20.78
N GLN A 592 -18.19 -5.21 -19.85
CA GLN A 592 -17.90 -5.23 -18.41
C GLN A 592 -17.26 -6.55 -17.98
N ARG A 593 -17.72 -7.69 -18.51
CA ARG A 593 -17.15 -9.01 -18.25
C ARG A 593 -15.71 -9.07 -18.73
N THR A 594 -15.44 -8.68 -19.97
CA THR A 594 -14.09 -8.65 -20.55
C THR A 594 -13.16 -7.74 -19.74
N ALA A 595 -13.63 -6.56 -19.32
CA ALA A 595 -12.87 -5.64 -18.49
C ALA A 595 -12.59 -6.21 -17.09
N LEU A 596 -13.57 -6.86 -16.47
CA LEU A 596 -13.44 -7.52 -15.17
C LEU A 596 -12.43 -8.66 -15.23
N ASP A 597 -12.47 -9.50 -16.27
CA ASP A 597 -11.54 -10.62 -16.40
C ASP A 597 -10.10 -10.15 -16.57
N ARG A 598 -9.88 -9.09 -17.35
CA ARG A 598 -8.55 -8.46 -17.48
C ARG A 598 -8.05 -7.90 -16.14
N ALA A 599 -8.87 -7.14 -15.46
CA ALA A 599 -8.52 -6.53 -14.17
C ALA A 599 -8.38 -7.59 -13.06
N ALA A 600 -9.13 -8.70 -13.13
CA ALA A 600 -8.99 -9.86 -12.26
C ALA A 600 -7.64 -10.55 -12.45
N GLN A 601 -7.14 -10.69 -13.67
CA GLN A 601 -5.80 -11.20 -13.94
C GLN A 601 -4.71 -10.30 -13.32
N GLU A 602 -4.87 -8.97 -13.43
CA GLU A 602 -3.97 -8.02 -12.77
C GLU A 602 -4.04 -8.13 -11.24
N TYR A 603 -5.25 -8.33 -10.67
CA TYR A 603 -5.41 -8.55 -9.23
C TYR A 603 -4.71 -9.83 -8.77
N VAL A 604 -4.93 -10.95 -9.46
CA VAL A 604 -4.28 -12.24 -9.18
C VAL A 604 -2.76 -12.10 -9.25
N ALA A 605 -2.23 -11.44 -10.28
CA ALA A 605 -0.79 -11.18 -10.41
C ALA A 605 -0.25 -10.35 -9.24
N SER A 606 -0.99 -9.33 -8.80
CA SER A 606 -0.65 -8.50 -7.63
C SER A 606 -0.58 -9.33 -6.34
N GLN A 607 -1.56 -10.20 -6.09
CA GLN A 607 -1.56 -11.02 -4.88
C GLN A 607 -0.50 -12.14 -4.94
N ARG A 608 -0.23 -12.72 -6.11
CA ARG A 608 0.86 -13.69 -6.33
C ARG A 608 2.23 -13.05 -6.09
N TYR A 609 2.45 -11.82 -6.51
CA TYR A 609 3.65 -11.07 -6.17
C TYR A 609 3.86 -10.95 -4.66
N ASN A 610 2.78 -10.88 -3.87
CA ASN A 610 2.78 -10.80 -2.43
C ASN A 610 2.51 -12.15 -1.74
N ALA A 611 2.66 -13.29 -2.45
CA ALA A 611 2.36 -14.63 -1.93
C ALA A 611 3.43 -15.17 -0.96
N ASP A 612 4.52 -14.44 -0.75
CA ASP A 612 5.48 -14.62 0.33
C ASP A 612 4.96 -14.14 1.70
N ARG A 613 3.74 -13.56 1.72
CA ARG A 613 3.02 -13.11 2.91
C ARG A 613 1.68 -13.81 3.02
N ALA A 614 1.30 -14.16 4.25
CA ALA A 614 0.00 -14.80 4.53
C ALA A 614 -1.17 -13.92 4.09
N GLU A 615 -1.06 -12.59 4.21
CA GLU A 615 -2.04 -11.62 3.77
C GLU A 615 -2.33 -11.70 2.28
N GLY A 616 -1.29 -11.78 1.44
CA GLY A 616 -1.43 -11.92 -0.01
C GLY A 616 -2.18 -13.18 -0.40
N ARG A 617 -1.85 -14.30 0.26
CA ARG A 617 -2.54 -15.59 0.04
C ARG A 617 -3.99 -15.58 0.52
N VAL A 618 -4.29 -14.99 1.68
CA VAL A 618 -5.67 -14.83 2.15
C VAL A 618 -6.48 -13.93 1.22
N ASN A 619 -5.91 -12.84 0.75
CA ASN A 619 -6.58 -11.98 -0.23
C ASN A 619 -6.89 -12.73 -1.52
N LEU A 620 -5.95 -13.53 -2.00
CA LEU A 620 -6.12 -14.36 -3.20
C LEU A 620 -7.17 -15.44 -2.98
N GLY A 621 -7.14 -16.16 -1.85
CA GLY A 621 -8.13 -17.15 -1.46
C GLY A 621 -9.54 -16.58 -1.38
N ASN A 622 -9.70 -15.42 -0.75
CA ASN A 622 -10.98 -14.71 -0.67
C ASN A 622 -11.48 -14.23 -2.04
N PHE A 623 -10.57 -13.83 -2.92
CA PHE A 623 -10.91 -13.44 -4.28
C PHE A 623 -11.42 -14.64 -5.08
N TYR A 624 -10.73 -15.76 -5.06
CA TYR A 624 -11.15 -17.02 -5.70
C TYR A 624 -12.50 -17.50 -5.15
N ALA A 625 -12.70 -17.47 -3.83
CA ALA A 625 -13.97 -17.84 -3.21
C ALA A 625 -15.15 -17.01 -3.76
N ARG A 626 -14.96 -15.69 -3.89
CA ARG A 626 -15.99 -14.80 -4.47
C ARG A 626 -16.22 -15.01 -5.95
N ARG A 627 -15.21 -15.48 -6.70
CA ARG A 627 -15.31 -15.87 -8.11
C ARG A 627 -15.90 -17.28 -8.30
N GLY A 628 -16.23 -17.99 -7.21
CA GLY A 628 -16.75 -19.36 -7.25
C GLY A 628 -15.68 -20.46 -7.43
N ASP A 629 -14.40 -20.09 -7.43
CA ASP A 629 -13.28 -21.03 -7.55
C ASP A 629 -12.87 -21.56 -6.16
N ALA A 630 -13.65 -22.51 -5.66
CA ALA A 630 -13.49 -23.05 -4.32
C ALA A 630 -12.17 -23.82 -4.14
N GLU A 631 -11.69 -24.50 -5.16
CA GLU A 631 -10.45 -25.32 -5.11
C GLU A 631 -9.22 -24.44 -4.89
N ASN A 632 -9.05 -23.41 -5.72
CA ASN A 632 -7.97 -22.45 -5.58
C ASN A 632 -8.11 -21.65 -4.27
N ALA A 633 -9.33 -21.31 -3.86
CA ALA A 633 -9.56 -20.60 -2.60
C ALA A 633 -9.08 -21.42 -1.38
N VAL A 634 -9.44 -22.71 -1.29
CA VAL A 634 -8.97 -23.62 -0.22
C VAL A 634 -7.44 -23.75 -0.25
N THR A 635 -6.86 -23.90 -1.45
CA THR A 635 -5.42 -24.06 -1.64
C THR A 635 -4.65 -22.85 -1.08
N GLU A 636 -5.07 -21.63 -1.43
CA GLU A 636 -4.39 -20.41 -1.00
C GLU A 636 -4.57 -20.14 0.51
N LEU A 637 -5.75 -20.41 1.07
CA LEU A 637 -5.98 -20.24 2.50
C LEU A 637 -5.18 -21.25 3.34
N LYS A 638 -5.06 -22.49 2.90
CA LYS A 638 -4.17 -23.50 3.54
C LYS A 638 -2.70 -23.10 3.43
N ALA A 639 -2.29 -22.57 2.28
CA ALA A 639 -0.93 -22.07 2.09
C ALA A 639 -0.63 -20.87 3.00
N ALA A 640 -1.61 -19.98 3.26
CA ALA A 640 -1.47 -18.90 4.22
C ALA A 640 -1.21 -19.39 5.64
N ILE A 641 -1.96 -20.41 6.09
CA ILE A 641 -1.77 -21.05 7.42
C ILE A 641 -0.38 -21.68 7.51
N LYS A 642 0.05 -22.40 6.46
CA LYS A 642 1.40 -23.01 6.43
C LYS A 642 2.51 -21.98 6.52
N LEU A 643 2.36 -20.85 5.80
CA LEU A 643 3.37 -19.78 5.73
C LEU A 643 3.49 -19.02 7.05
N ASN A 644 2.36 -18.67 7.66
CA ASN A 644 2.31 -18.04 8.98
C ASN A 644 1.20 -18.64 9.84
N PRO A 645 1.50 -19.64 10.67
CA PRO A 645 0.52 -20.26 11.56
C PRO A 645 -0.12 -19.29 12.56
N ASN A 646 0.50 -18.16 12.85
CA ASN A 646 -0.05 -17.12 13.75
C ASN A 646 -1.01 -16.16 13.04
N PHE A 647 -1.20 -16.29 11.72
CA PHE A 647 -2.09 -15.41 10.96
C PHE A 647 -3.55 -15.86 11.07
N ILE A 648 -4.21 -15.49 12.15
CA ILE A 648 -5.55 -15.92 12.53
C ILE A 648 -6.63 -15.73 11.44
N PRO A 649 -6.61 -14.65 10.62
CA PRO A 649 -7.59 -14.50 9.55
C PRO A 649 -7.64 -15.65 8.56
N ALA A 650 -6.55 -16.39 8.34
CA ALA A 650 -6.52 -17.53 7.43
C ALA A 650 -7.41 -18.69 7.92
N TYR A 651 -7.40 -18.97 9.23
CA TYR A 651 -8.26 -20.02 9.83
C TYR A 651 -9.73 -19.64 9.75
N ALA A 652 -10.07 -18.41 10.12
CA ALA A 652 -11.44 -17.93 10.10
C ALA A 652 -12.03 -17.95 8.68
N ASN A 653 -11.28 -17.48 7.69
CA ASN A 653 -11.72 -17.41 6.30
C ASN A 653 -11.82 -18.81 5.67
N LEU A 654 -10.90 -19.72 5.98
CA LEU A 654 -10.98 -21.11 5.51
C LEU A 654 -12.19 -21.85 6.12
N ALA A 655 -12.47 -21.64 7.39
CA ALA A 655 -13.65 -22.22 8.05
C ALA A 655 -14.95 -21.65 7.47
N ASP A 656 -15.00 -20.35 7.18
CA ASP A 656 -16.17 -19.73 6.53
C ASP A 656 -16.36 -20.25 5.09
N LEU A 657 -15.27 -20.44 4.34
CA LEU A 657 -15.34 -21.08 3.02
C LEU A 657 -15.89 -22.52 3.13
N TYR A 658 -15.42 -23.33 4.08
CA TYR A 658 -15.95 -24.68 4.31
C TYR A 658 -17.44 -24.66 4.70
N ARG A 659 -17.87 -23.66 5.47
CA ARG A 659 -19.30 -23.44 5.76
C ARG A 659 -20.11 -23.21 4.47
N VAL A 660 -19.63 -22.36 3.58
CA VAL A 660 -20.31 -22.10 2.29
C VAL A 660 -20.39 -23.36 1.43
N LEU A 661 -19.38 -24.23 1.51
CA LEU A 661 -19.31 -25.50 0.79
C LEU A 661 -20.09 -26.66 1.48
N GLY A 662 -20.74 -26.42 2.62
CA GLY A 662 -21.42 -27.44 3.40
C GLY A 662 -20.47 -28.46 4.10
N ARG A 663 -19.21 -28.11 4.29
CA ARG A 663 -18.13 -28.93 4.84
C ARG A 663 -17.80 -28.53 6.29
N ASP A 664 -18.84 -28.45 7.16
CA ASP A 664 -18.71 -27.91 8.52
C ASP A 664 -17.73 -28.70 9.41
N ALA A 665 -17.58 -30.01 9.20
CA ALA A 665 -16.64 -30.86 9.97
C ALA A 665 -15.16 -30.43 9.70
N GLU A 666 -14.85 -30.10 8.47
CA GLU A 666 -13.52 -29.57 8.10
C GLU A 666 -13.32 -28.15 8.63
N GLY A 667 -14.39 -27.35 8.63
CA GLY A 667 -14.40 -26.03 9.27
C GLY A 667 -14.11 -26.14 10.78
N GLU A 668 -14.74 -27.07 11.49
CA GLU A 668 -14.45 -27.36 12.91
C GLU A 668 -12.97 -27.71 13.13
N SER A 669 -12.42 -28.60 12.30
CA SER A 669 -11.01 -29.03 12.41
C SER A 669 -10.06 -27.86 12.32
N VAL A 670 -10.25 -27.00 11.30
CA VAL A 670 -9.42 -25.78 11.07
C VAL A 670 -9.54 -24.78 12.22
N LEU A 671 -10.75 -24.55 12.75
CA LEU A 671 -10.96 -23.64 13.88
C LEU A 671 -10.29 -24.16 15.17
N ARG A 672 -10.35 -25.45 15.42
CA ARG A 672 -9.66 -26.09 16.57
C ARG A 672 -8.13 -25.98 16.43
N GLU A 673 -7.59 -26.11 15.22
CA GLU A 673 -6.17 -25.87 14.95
C GLU A 673 -5.80 -24.41 15.26
N GLY A 674 -6.57 -23.44 14.77
CA GLY A 674 -6.36 -22.02 15.07
C GLY A 674 -6.45 -21.70 16.57
N ILE A 675 -7.38 -22.33 17.30
CA ILE A 675 -7.50 -22.15 18.76
C ILE A 675 -6.29 -22.71 19.52
N LYS A 676 -5.65 -23.79 19.04
CA LYS A 676 -4.39 -24.27 19.65
C LYS A 676 -3.28 -23.24 19.55
N VAL A 677 -3.23 -22.51 18.44
CA VAL A 677 -2.25 -21.43 18.22
C VAL A 677 -2.61 -20.18 19.01
N ALA A 678 -3.90 -19.80 19.02
CA ALA A 678 -4.39 -18.58 19.65
C ALA A 678 -5.56 -18.85 20.61
N PRO A 679 -5.33 -19.48 21.79
CA PRO A 679 -6.37 -19.94 22.69
C PRO A 679 -7.18 -18.82 23.37
N LYS A 680 -6.78 -17.58 23.20
CA LYS A 680 -7.48 -16.37 23.71
C LYS A 680 -8.13 -15.56 22.59
N ASN A 681 -8.22 -16.08 21.36
CA ASN A 681 -8.84 -15.36 20.25
C ASN A 681 -10.36 -15.58 20.23
N ALA A 682 -11.11 -14.54 20.58
CA ALA A 682 -12.57 -14.60 20.69
C ALA A 682 -13.27 -14.91 19.35
N ILE A 683 -12.71 -14.46 18.22
CA ILE A 683 -13.28 -14.68 16.89
C ILE A 683 -13.28 -16.18 16.53
N LEU A 684 -12.20 -16.90 16.83
CA LEU A 684 -12.12 -18.33 16.56
C LEU A 684 -13.10 -19.14 17.42
N HIS A 685 -13.23 -18.81 18.71
CA HIS A 685 -14.21 -19.42 19.59
C HIS A 685 -15.65 -19.17 19.11
N HIS A 686 -15.95 -17.92 18.72
CA HIS A 686 -17.25 -17.58 18.15
C HIS A 686 -17.55 -18.36 16.85
N ALA A 687 -16.60 -18.42 15.92
CA ALA A 687 -16.73 -19.18 14.67
C ALA A 687 -16.91 -20.67 14.91
N LEU A 688 -16.16 -21.24 15.88
CA LEU A 688 -16.31 -22.66 16.28
C LEU A 688 -17.68 -22.93 16.89
N GLY A 689 -18.17 -22.04 17.76
CA GLY A 689 -19.51 -22.15 18.32
C GLY A 689 -20.59 -22.18 17.24
N LEU A 690 -20.51 -21.32 16.24
CA LEU A 690 -21.42 -21.31 15.09
C LEU A 690 -21.32 -22.59 14.24
N ALA A 691 -20.12 -23.12 14.02
CA ALA A 691 -19.91 -24.41 13.32
C ALA A 691 -20.55 -25.56 14.09
N LEU A 692 -20.37 -25.62 15.40
CA LEU A 692 -20.94 -26.63 16.27
C LEU A 692 -22.49 -26.59 16.30
N VAL A 693 -23.10 -25.40 16.24
CA VAL A 693 -24.57 -25.28 16.07
C VAL A 693 -25.03 -25.97 14.79
N ARG A 694 -24.35 -25.75 13.66
CA ARG A 694 -24.71 -26.37 12.38
C ARG A 694 -24.47 -27.89 12.39
N LEU A 695 -23.46 -28.32 13.14
CA LEU A 695 -23.17 -29.74 13.38
C LEU A 695 -24.11 -30.37 14.43
N LYS A 696 -25.12 -29.62 14.92
CA LYS A 696 -26.11 -30.08 15.93
C LYS A 696 -25.51 -30.47 17.28
N ARG A 697 -24.37 -29.91 17.63
CA ARG A 697 -23.65 -30.09 18.90
C ARG A 697 -23.87 -28.88 19.81
N ALA A 698 -25.11 -28.72 20.25
CA ALA A 698 -25.58 -27.49 20.89
C ALA A 698 -24.89 -27.18 22.24
N ASP A 699 -24.62 -28.21 23.07
CA ASP A 699 -23.93 -27.99 24.34
C ASP A 699 -22.48 -27.56 24.14
N ASP A 700 -21.75 -28.19 23.23
CA ASP A 700 -20.39 -27.79 22.88
C ASP A 700 -20.37 -26.37 22.31
N ALA A 701 -21.37 -26.01 21.48
CA ALA A 701 -21.50 -24.68 20.91
C ALA A 701 -21.66 -23.60 21.98
N LEU A 702 -22.48 -23.84 23.02
CA LEU A 702 -22.65 -22.90 24.11
C LEU A 702 -21.35 -22.63 24.86
N VAL A 703 -20.50 -23.64 25.07
CA VAL A 703 -19.19 -23.49 25.73
C VAL A 703 -18.30 -22.51 24.93
N GLU A 704 -18.23 -22.71 23.61
CA GLU A 704 -17.38 -21.88 22.75
C GLU A 704 -17.94 -20.47 22.58
N LEU A 705 -19.25 -20.30 22.44
CA LEU A 705 -19.90 -19.00 22.34
C LEU A 705 -19.77 -18.20 23.64
N GLU A 706 -19.91 -18.86 24.81
CA GLU A 706 -19.65 -18.22 26.11
C GLU A 706 -18.20 -17.78 26.20
N ARG A 707 -17.25 -18.64 25.82
CA ARG A 707 -15.83 -18.32 25.83
C ARG A 707 -15.52 -17.08 25.01
N ALA A 708 -16.09 -16.96 23.82
CA ALA A 708 -15.95 -15.74 22.98
C ALA A 708 -16.43 -14.48 23.72
N THR A 709 -17.59 -14.53 24.41
CA THR A 709 -18.11 -13.38 25.15
C THR A 709 -17.29 -13.01 26.39
N VAL A 710 -16.58 -13.99 26.98
CA VAL A 710 -15.68 -13.75 28.12
C VAL A 710 -14.37 -13.12 27.66
N LEU A 711 -13.85 -13.59 26.53
CA LEU A 711 -12.59 -13.09 25.96
C LEU A 711 -12.72 -11.64 25.42
N GLU A 712 -13.88 -11.32 24.85
CA GLU A 712 -14.14 -9.98 24.28
C GLU A 712 -15.51 -9.46 24.71
N PRO A 713 -15.64 -9.05 25.98
CA PRO A 713 -16.91 -8.57 26.56
C PRO A 713 -17.45 -7.30 25.92
N GLY A 714 -16.58 -6.55 25.24
CA GLY A 714 -16.90 -5.33 24.49
C GLY A 714 -17.50 -5.57 23.11
N ASN A 715 -17.79 -6.83 22.70
CA ASN A 715 -18.36 -7.13 21.39
C ASN A 715 -19.85 -7.51 21.52
N PRO A 716 -20.80 -6.63 21.14
CA PRO A 716 -22.23 -6.88 21.30
C PRO A 716 -22.68 -8.09 20.44
N ARG A 717 -22.05 -8.32 19.29
CA ARG A 717 -22.38 -9.43 18.39
C ARG A 717 -22.17 -10.80 19.07
N PHE A 718 -21.08 -10.95 19.83
CA PHE A 718 -20.82 -12.22 20.54
C PHE A 718 -21.87 -12.47 21.62
N ALA A 719 -22.23 -11.45 22.38
CA ALA A 719 -23.28 -11.52 23.38
C ALA A 719 -24.66 -11.86 22.77
N TYR A 720 -24.99 -11.24 21.63
CA TYR A 720 -26.21 -11.48 20.89
C TYR A 720 -26.29 -12.97 20.43
N VAL A 721 -25.25 -13.47 19.72
CA VAL A 721 -25.26 -14.84 19.19
C VAL A 721 -25.31 -15.88 20.32
N TYR A 722 -24.57 -15.66 21.40
CA TYR A 722 -24.64 -16.55 22.58
C TYR A 722 -26.03 -16.55 23.20
N ALA A 723 -26.68 -15.39 23.32
CA ALA A 723 -28.05 -15.34 23.85
C ALA A 723 -29.08 -16.00 22.92
N VAL A 724 -28.95 -15.85 21.62
CA VAL A 724 -29.81 -16.57 20.65
C VAL A 724 -29.65 -18.08 20.79
N ALA A 725 -28.41 -18.57 20.95
CA ALA A 725 -28.14 -20.00 21.18
C ALA A 725 -28.73 -20.50 22.51
N LEU A 726 -28.62 -19.74 23.60
CA LEU A 726 -29.24 -20.03 24.88
C LEU A 726 -30.78 -20.15 24.76
N HIS A 727 -31.39 -19.15 24.10
CA HIS A 727 -32.84 -19.12 23.91
C HIS A 727 -33.35 -20.34 23.09
N SER A 728 -32.66 -20.67 22.00
CA SER A 728 -33.00 -21.82 21.16
C SER A 728 -32.90 -23.16 21.89
N MET A 729 -32.13 -23.24 22.99
CA MET A 729 -32.03 -24.40 23.88
C MET A 729 -32.96 -24.31 25.11
N GLY A 730 -33.95 -23.41 25.09
CA GLY A 730 -34.92 -23.24 26.20
C GLY A 730 -34.39 -22.46 27.41
N LYS A 731 -33.15 -21.96 27.38
CA LYS A 731 -32.54 -21.21 28.48
C LYS A 731 -32.87 -19.69 28.37
N SER A 732 -34.14 -19.37 28.18
CA SER A 732 -34.62 -18.01 27.86
C SER A 732 -34.27 -16.96 28.92
N ASP A 733 -34.33 -17.32 30.21
CA ASP A 733 -33.99 -16.40 31.29
C ASP A 733 -32.50 -15.97 31.25
N ALA A 734 -31.62 -16.93 31.03
CA ALA A 734 -30.20 -16.69 30.88
C ALA A 734 -29.89 -15.81 29.63
N ALA A 735 -30.58 -16.08 28.52
CA ALA A 735 -30.49 -15.29 27.29
C ALA A 735 -30.86 -13.82 27.50
N ILE A 736 -32.03 -13.59 28.14
CA ILE A 736 -32.53 -12.25 28.47
C ILE A 736 -31.57 -11.51 29.41
N ALA A 737 -31.09 -12.19 30.45
CA ALA A 737 -30.13 -11.59 31.40
C ALA A 737 -28.83 -11.19 30.70
N ARG A 738 -28.32 -12.00 29.79
CA ARG A 738 -27.14 -11.71 28.99
C ARG A 738 -27.32 -10.50 28.10
N LEU A 739 -28.43 -10.43 27.36
CA LEU A 739 -28.74 -9.30 26.50
C LEU A 739 -28.93 -7.99 27.27
N LYS A 740 -29.63 -8.04 28.40
CA LYS A 740 -29.78 -6.87 29.27
C LYS A 740 -28.43 -6.32 29.75
N LYS A 741 -27.51 -7.22 30.14
CA LYS A 741 -26.15 -6.84 30.53
C LYS A 741 -25.41 -6.16 29.39
N SER A 742 -25.50 -6.70 28.19
CA SER A 742 -24.85 -6.11 27.00
C SER A 742 -25.48 -4.77 26.63
N LEU A 743 -26.80 -4.62 26.77
CA LEU A 743 -27.52 -3.40 26.46
C LEU A 743 -27.15 -2.20 27.37
N LEU A 744 -26.57 -2.44 28.57
CA LEU A 744 -26.04 -1.37 29.42
C LEU A 744 -24.80 -0.72 28.78
N ALA A 745 -23.96 -1.50 28.11
CA ALA A 745 -22.78 -0.99 27.41
C ALA A 745 -23.11 -0.46 26.01
N TYR A 746 -24.11 -1.04 25.34
CA TYR A 746 -24.52 -0.73 23.99
C TYR A 746 -26.01 -0.39 23.92
N PRO A 747 -26.43 0.77 24.46
CA PRO A 747 -27.85 1.08 24.64
C PRO A 747 -28.65 1.17 23.36
N ASN A 748 -28.02 1.43 22.21
CA ASN A 748 -28.68 1.60 20.92
C ASN A 748 -28.44 0.44 19.94
N ASP A 749 -27.92 -0.70 20.42
CA ASP A 749 -27.72 -1.89 19.58
C ASP A 749 -29.07 -2.50 19.18
N ARG A 750 -29.36 -2.43 17.89
CA ARG A 750 -30.65 -2.83 17.31
C ARG A 750 -30.90 -4.32 17.43
N ASP A 751 -29.86 -5.15 17.15
CA ASP A 751 -29.98 -6.61 17.20
C ASP A 751 -30.32 -7.09 18.62
N ILE A 752 -29.68 -6.50 19.63
CA ILE A 752 -29.94 -6.80 21.04
C ILE A 752 -31.36 -6.38 21.45
N ILE A 753 -31.81 -5.19 21.05
CA ILE A 753 -33.15 -4.67 21.36
C ILE A 753 -34.23 -5.54 20.70
N GLU A 754 -34.05 -5.91 19.45
CA GLU A 754 -34.95 -6.78 18.68
C GLU A 754 -35.03 -8.18 19.31
N ALA A 755 -33.89 -8.78 19.67
CA ALA A 755 -33.86 -10.08 20.34
C ALA A 755 -34.59 -10.03 21.71
N LEU A 756 -34.40 -8.96 22.49
CA LEU A 756 -35.13 -8.81 23.76
C LEU A 756 -36.65 -8.72 23.53
N ALA A 757 -37.10 -7.94 22.54
CA ALA A 757 -38.52 -7.86 22.19
C ALA A 757 -39.08 -9.24 21.80
N SER A 758 -38.35 -9.99 20.96
CA SER A 758 -38.72 -11.33 20.52
C SER A 758 -38.76 -12.34 21.66
N PHE A 759 -37.73 -12.39 22.52
CA PHE A 759 -37.64 -13.33 23.61
C PHE A 759 -38.69 -13.10 24.71
N TYR A 760 -39.01 -11.83 25.01
CA TYR A 760 -40.11 -11.51 25.91
C TYR A 760 -41.48 -11.87 25.32
N SER A 761 -41.67 -11.63 24.00
CA SER A 761 -42.89 -12.06 23.31
C SER A 761 -43.07 -13.55 23.32
N ALA A 762 -42.02 -14.36 23.03
CA ALA A 762 -42.06 -15.83 23.09
C ALA A 762 -42.36 -16.35 24.49
N ARG A 763 -41.93 -15.62 25.52
CA ARG A 763 -42.22 -15.93 26.93
C ARG A 763 -43.62 -15.53 27.39
N GLY A 764 -44.36 -14.77 26.58
CA GLY A 764 -45.70 -14.25 26.93
C GLY A 764 -45.70 -12.93 27.71
N ASP A 765 -44.56 -12.33 27.96
CA ASP A 765 -44.42 -11.04 28.67
C ASP A 765 -44.63 -9.88 27.67
N LYS A 766 -45.90 -9.59 27.41
CA LYS A 766 -46.33 -8.58 26.43
C LYS A 766 -45.88 -7.17 26.80
N ALA A 767 -45.71 -6.85 28.10
CA ALA A 767 -45.34 -5.53 28.56
C ALA A 767 -43.88 -5.21 28.23
N GLU A 768 -42.97 -6.09 28.62
CA GLU A 768 -41.52 -5.95 28.28
C GLU A 768 -41.29 -6.06 26.78
N ALA A 769 -41.97 -6.97 26.07
CA ALA A 769 -41.89 -7.09 24.61
C ALA A 769 -42.24 -5.75 23.92
N LYS A 770 -43.33 -5.14 24.31
CA LYS A 770 -43.76 -3.82 23.78
C LYS A 770 -42.74 -2.73 24.06
N LYS A 771 -42.23 -2.66 25.29
CA LYS A 771 -41.20 -1.66 25.70
C LYS A 771 -39.97 -1.69 24.75
N TYR A 772 -39.45 -2.87 24.45
CA TYR A 772 -38.30 -2.99 23.55
C TYR A 772 -38.68 -2.75 22.10
N ALA A 773 -39.88 -3.14 21.64
CA ALA A 773 -40.38 -2.84 20.31
C ALA A 773 -40.54 -1.33 20.08
N ASP A 774 -41.13 -0.61 21.05
CA ASP A 774 -41.30 0.85 20.99
C ASP A 774 -39.92 1.56 20.96
N ARG A 775 -38.93 1.04 21.69
CA ARG A 775 -37.56 1.54 21.65
C ARG A 775 -36.91 1.32 20.30
N LEU A 776 -37.08 0.13 19.69
CA LEU A 776 -36.59 -0.16 18.37
C LEU A 776 -37.20 0.77 17.31
N HIS A 777 -38.51 1.02 17.40
CA HIS A 777 -39.23 1.93 16.52
C HIS A 777 -38.67 3.37 16.60
N THR A 778 -38.38 3.84 17.80
CA THR A 778 -37.79 5.17 18.01
C THR A 778 -36.39 5.27 17.35
N LEU A 779 -35.56 4.22 17.44
CA LEU A 779 -34.25 4.18 16.83
C LEU A 779 -34.29 4.04 15.29
N THR A 780 -35.43 3.65 14.73
CA THR A 780 -35.58 3.46 13.28
C THR A 780 -36.05 4.75 12.60
N ASN A 781 -36.75 5.63 13.34
CA ASN A 781 -37.35 6.86 12.83
C ASN A 781 -36.49 8.12 13.10
N ASN A 782 -35.42 7.99 13.85
CA ASN A 782 -34.37 9.00 14.06
C ASN A 782 -33.09 8.63 13.26
#